data_4b1c4e2c8b14607c0acd9f38917f0c23
#
_entry.id   4b1c4e2c8b14607c0acd9f38917f0c23
#
_cell.length_a   1.000
_cell.length_b   1.000
_cell.length_c   1.000
_cell.angle_alpha   90.00
_cell.angle_beta   90.00
_cell.angle_gamma   90.00
#
_symmetry.space_group_name_H-M   'P 1'
#
loop_
_entity.id
_entity.type
_entity.pdbx_description
1 polymer ?
#
loop_
_entity_poly.entity_id
_entity_poly.type
_entity_poly.pdbx_seq_one_letter_code
_entity_poly.pdbx_strand_id
1 'polypeptide(L)'
;MNKILNKINWLVAIILVFAISSCKKFIKEELVTTLTEDYYKTDAGLEDLVKSAYVPLKWRFEGEQSYCMTNFGTDEFREGDQFNNVRYNDYDANLNSNDAFVNGLWTNNYAGIRRCNQGIELIAAFNDASSRLLGTQAQKDLRIAELKALRGFYYFQMVQQFGGVPLVTTVPSQPQYEFPRATVAEVYIQIISDLKAAGPALPWRYTSADRGRATRAMAYHFLAKAYLTRGSAVTDQRGQKPTDMDSVIYYANDVIANSGHALEADYGALFSAGYPDGVIPPLGENGAAPLSNKAKIDANNASNEIIFAAQFSSNLNLASAANNQTHLFYPTQYDAGMPGMTRDFFNGRPFRRLRPTDYTIDIFDKINDSRFFKTFQTVFYRNVTSNSGLAVFTAANAPNPSLVGKPRVGIGDTAAIFIVNPANMPILTSTIANMRYYAVYARNKQTAVGQPVTTDFSANKYLTMWKFSDPIRLTTTNNEARGIRNGTYARLADTYLVIAEAHGRKGDYTTALNYVNTLRNRSAYKTNEARSPQIWQYMGGPNTLANTSANNLATLTLFTTNAPSELYPPTVASTEARFIHFMLNERTRELCGEFYRWEDLVRTETLLDRTKLYNADVSPSFAAFHKLRPIPLLQMIAQTVNGQPMSPTDMAAYQNPGY
;
A
#
# COMPACT_ATOMS: atom_id res chain seq x y z
N MET A 1 65.99 -33.55 -54.54
CA MET A 1 65.22 -33.77 -53.31
C MET A 1 65.58 -32.80 -52.19
N ASN A 2 66.83 -32.54 -51.89
CA ASN A 2 67.29 -31.66 -50.79
C ASN A 2 66.92 -30.17 -50.91
N LYS A 3 66.75 -29.60 -52.11
CA LYS A 3 66.34 -28.19 -52.30
C LYS A 3 64.80 -27.95 -52.02
N ILE A 4 63.98 -28.95 -52.13
CA ILE A 4 62.55 -28.87 -51.87
C ILE A 4 62.29 -29.02 -50.32
N LEU A 5 63.05 -29.92 -49.68
CA LEU A 5 62.96 -30.10 -48.22
C LEU A 5 63.38 -28.82 -47.46
N ASN A 6 64.44 -28.14 -47.91
CA ASN A 6 64.87 -26.88 -47.29
C ASN A 6 63.84 -25.76 -47.46
N LYS A 7 63.10 -25.69 -48.56
CA LYS A 7 62.03 -24.70 -48.76
C LYS A 7 60.83 -25.00 -47.86
N ILE A 8 60.48 -26.26 -47.63
CA ILE A 8 59.38 -26.68 -46.75
C ILE A 8 59.75 -26.37 -45.30
N ASN A 9 60.98 -26.64 -44.87
CA ASN A 9 61.46 -26.31 -43.52
C ASN A 9 61.47 -24.80 -43.25
N TRP A 10 61.80 -23.96 -44.22
CA TRP A 10 61.69 -22.51 -44.10
C TRP A 10 60.26 -22.00 -44.06
N LEU A 11 59.34 -22.62 -44.81
CA LEU A 11 57.94 -22.29 -44.77
C LEU A 11 57.27 -22.66 -43.41
N VAL A 12 57.63 -23.81 -42.86
CA VAL A 12 57.20 -24.27 -41.54
C VAL A 12 57.79 -23.38 -40.44
N ALA A 13 59.01 -22.95 -40.53
CA ALA A 13 59.64 -22.02 -39.57
C ALA A 13 58.95 -20.63 -39.59
N ILE A 14 58.57 -20.12 -40.77
CA ILE A 14 57.84 -18.86 -40.91
C ILE A 14 56.42 -18.99 -40.33
N ILE A 15 55.73 -20.09 -40.59
CA ILE A 15 54.37 -20.34 -40.00
C ILE A 15 54.44 -20.48 -38.48
N LEU A 16 55.52 -21.11 -37.93
CA LEU A 16 55.71 -21.20 -36.48
C LEU A 16 55.96 -19.82 -35.83
N VAL A 17 56.73 -18.93 -36.50
CA VAL A 17 56.99 -17.57 -36.01
C VAL A 17 55.71 -16.71 -36.02
N PHE A 18 54.84 -16.88 -37.02
CA PHE A 18 53.54 -16.22 -37.03
C PHE A 18 52.56 -16.80 -36.02
N ALA A 19 52.65 -18.07 -35.64
CA ALA A 19 51.85 -18.69 -34.60
C ALA A 19 52.23 -18.22 -33.17
N ILE A 20 53.45 -17.76 -32.95
CA ILE A 20 53.93 -17.27 -31.64
C ILE A 20 53.63 -15.78 -31.44
N SER A 21 53.35 -15.03 -32.52
CA SER A 21 52.90 -13.64 -32.45
C SER A 21 51.37 -13.46 -32.33
N SER A 22 50.65 -14.51 -31.88
CA SER A 22 49.26 -14.39 -31.51
C SER A 22 49.13 -13.38 -30.36
N CYS A 23 48.71 -12.18 -30.71
CA CYS A 23 48.55 -11.06 -29.82
C CYS A 23 47.66 -11.42 -28.63
N LYS A 24 48.24 -11.60 -27.46
CA LYS A 24 47.52 -11.70 -26.17
C LYS A 24 46.74 -10.42 -25.82
N LYS A 25 46.59 -9.48 -26.76
CA LYS A 25 45.92 -8.19 -26.57
C LYS A 25 44.68 -7.99 -27.46
N PHE A 26 44.18 -9.01 -28.16
CA PHE A 26 43.18 -8.77 -29.20
C PHE A 26 41.73 -8.85 -28.77
N ILE A 27 41.41 -9.24 -27.53
CA ILE A 27 40.09 -9.09 -26.98
C ILE A 27 40.22 -8.62 -25.54
N LYS A 28 40.35 -7.34 -25.32
CA LYS A 28 39.86 -6.72 -24.12
C LYS A 28 38.37 -6.59 -24.37
N GLU A 29 37.61 -7.54 -23.87
CA GLU A 29 36.15 -7.44 -23.84
C GLU A 29 35.83 -6.24 -22.96
N GLU A 30 35.66 -5.06 -23.53
CA GLU A 30 35.05 -3.94 -22.83
C GLU A 30 33.56 -4.26 -22.78
N LEU A 31 33.11 -4.73 -21.62
CA LEU A 31 31.71 -4.91 -21.30
C LEU A 31 31.01 -3.53 -21.32
N VAL A 32 30.59 -3.11 -22.52
CA VAL A 32 29.95 -1.80 -22.76
C VAL A 32 28.55 -1.72 -22.11
N THR A 33 27.98 -2.84 -21.69
CA THR A 33 26.61 -2.95 -21.17
C THR A 33 26.51 -3.45 -19.72
N THR A 34 27.63 -3.82 -19.08
CA THR A 34 27.61 -4.34 -17.71
C THR A 34 28.44 -3.43 -16.80
N LEU A 35 27.86 -3.01 -15.69
CA LEU A 35 28.53 -2.23 -14.65
C LEU A 35 29.68 -3.09 -14.09
N THR A 36 30.91 -2.64 -14.27
CA THR A 36 32.12 -3.36 -13.81
C THR A 36 32.34 -3.09 -12.32
N GLU A 37 33.14 -3.93 -11.65
CA GLU A 37 33.55 -3.70 -10.27
C GLU A 37 34.26 -2.34 -10.10
N ASP A 38 35.03 -1.91 -11.10
CA ASP A 38 35.73 -0.62 -11.09
C ASP A 38 34.74 0.57 -11.16
N TYR A 39 33.60 0.42 -11.78
CA TYR A 39 32.54 1.45 -11.76
C TYR A 39 32.08 1.76 -10.32
N TYR A 40 31.92 0.74 -9.50
CA TYR A 40 31.50 0.92 -8.09
C TYR A 40 32.62 1.44 -7.18
N LYS A 41 33.81 1.69 -7.70
CA LYS A 41 34.89 2.43 -7.00
C LYS A 41 34.85 3.93 -7.30
N THR A 42 33.88 4.41 -8.05
CA THR A 42 33.67 5.83 -8.37
C THR A 42 32.50 6.42 -7.59
N ASP A 43 32.47 7.74 -7.44
CA ASP A 43 31.35 8.49 -6.86
C ASP A 43 30.01 8.15 -7.52
N ALA A 44 29.99 8.17 -8.86
CA ALA A 44 28.77 7.89 -9.62
C ALA A 44 28.28 6.45 -9.39
N GLY A 45 29.20 5.48 -9.42
CA GLY A 45 28.88 4.08 -9.21
C GLY A 45 28.35 3.78 -7.82
N LEU A 46 28.95 4.37 -6.79
CA LEU A 46 28.46 4.20 -5.40
C LEU A 46 27.11 4.90 -5.18
N GLU A 47 26.90 6.09 -5.75
CA GLU A 47 25.59 6.76 -5.69
C GLU A 47 24.51 5.96 -6.43
N ASP A 48 24.83 5.35 -7.58
CA ASP A 48 23.90 4.49 -8.32
C ASP A 48 23.62 3.19 -7.55
N LEU A 49 24.60 2.64 -6.84
CA LEU A 49 24.38 1.51 -5.95
C LEU A 49 23.42 1.86 -4.81
N VAL A 50 23.59 3.03 -4.17
CA VAL A 50 22.64 3.54 -3.15
C VAL A 50 21.25 3.67 -3.75
N LYS A 51 21.09 4.31 -4.90
CA LYS A 51 19.80 4.45 -5.59
C LYS A 51 19.19 3.10 -5.95
N SER A 52 20.02 2.13 -6.36
CA SER A 52 19.56 0.80 -6.70
C SER A 52 18.89 0.08 -5.53
N ALA A 53 19.28 0.40 -4.28
CA ALA A 53 18.67 -0.15 -3.07
C ALA A 53 17.20 0.28 -2.87
N TYR A 54 16.73 1.32 -3.57
CA TYR A 54 15.32 1.74 -3.56
C TYR A 54 14.46 1.02 -4.59
N VAL A 55 15.04 0.40 -5.60
CA VAL A 55 14.28 -0.23 -6.71
C VAL A 55 13.28 -1.28 -6.21
N PRO A 56 13.62 -2.16 -5.26
CA PRO A 56 12.69 -3.17 -4.75
C PRO A 56 11.45 -2.59 -4.07
N LEU A 57 11.47 -1.34 -3.62
CA LEU A 57 10.30 -0.69 -3.00
C LEU A 57 9.12 -0.59 -3.96
N LYS A 58 9.37 -0.50 -5.27
CA LYS A 58 8.32 -0.37 -6.27
C LYS A 58 7.46 -1.62 -6.40
N TRP A 59 8.06 -2.79 -6.20
CA TRP A 59 7.41 -4.08 -6.41
C TRP A 59 6.04 -4.19 -5.75
N ARG A 60 5.90 -3.69 -4.53
CA ARG A 60 4.61 -3.72 -3.80
C ARG A 60 3.47 -3.05 -4.57
N PHE A 61 3.74 -2.02 -5.38
CA PHE A 61 2.72 -1.20 -6.04
C PHE A 61 2.53 -1.54 -7.52
N GLU A 62 3.35 -2.41 -8.08
CA GLU A 62 3.42 -2.70 -9.51
C GLU A 62 2.45 -3.79 -9.99
N GLY A 63 1.56 -4.28 -9.13
CA GLY A 63 0.60 -5.31 -9.50
C GLY A 63 -0.29 -5.77 -8.34
N GLU A 64 -0.97 -6.89 -8.53
CA GLU A 64 -1.94 -7.44 -7.59
C GLU A 64 -1.31 -7.90 -6.25
N GLN A 65 -0.01 -8.15 -6.20
CA GLN A 65 0.71 -8.40 -4.94
C GLN A 65 0.51 -7.29 -3.90
N SER A 66 0.23 -6.05 -4.34
CA SER A 66 -0.05 -4.93 -3.45
C SER A 66 -1.16 -5.25 -2.46
N TYR A 67 -2.34 -5.57 -2.95
CA TYR A 67 -3.50 -5.84 -2.12
C TYR A 67 -3.53 -7.27 -1.58
N CYS A 68 -3.04 -8.25 -2.37
CA CYS A 68 -3.02 -9.65 -1.95
C CYS A 68 -2.23 -9.88 -0.67
N MET A 69 -1.09 -9.21 -0.55
CA MET A 69 -0.22 -9.38 0.62
C MET A 69 -0.70 -8.61 1.87
N THR A 70 -1.62 -7.65 1.71
CA THR A 70 -1.87 -6.65 2.77
C THR A 70 -3.33 -6.36 3.12
N ASN A 71 -4.24 -6.41 2.15
CA ASN A 71 -5.64 -5.98 2.33
C ASN A 71 -6.64 -7.09 2.06
N PHE A 72 -6.32 -8.01 1.13
CA PHE A 72 -7.19 -9.11 0.76
C PHE A 72 -7.16 -10.20 1.83
N GLY A 73 -8.29 -10.84 2.09
CA GLY A 73 -8.39 -11.81 3.18
C GLY A 73 -8.26 -11.18 4.57
N THR A 74 -8.72 -9.94 4.71
CA THR A 74 -8.81 -9.24 5.99
C THR A 74 -10.26 -8.88 6.30
N ASP A 75 -10.48 -8.19 7.41
CA ASP A 75 -11.79 -7.67 7.76
C ASP A 75 -12.21 -6.44 6.92
N GLU A 76 -11.28 -5.81 6.16
CA GLU A 76 -11.59 -4.60 5.36
C GLU A 76 -12.12 -4.92 3.97
N PHE A 77 -11.57 -5.89 3.27
CA PHE A 77 -11.89 -6.16 1.87
C PHE A 77 -12.16 -7.63 1.61
N ARG A 78 -13.10 -7.86 0.70
CA ARG A 78 -13.52 -9.16 0.21
C ARG A 78 -13.57 -9.16 -1.33
N GLU A 79 -13.98 -10.27 -1.94
CA GLU A 79 -13.97 -10.48 -3.38
C GLU A 79 -14.92 -9.56 -4.16
N GLY A 80 -14.41 -8.94 -5.23
CA GLY A 80 -15.23 -8.39 -6.31
C GLY A 80 -15.64 -9.47 -7.30
N ASP A 81 -16.41 -9.13 -8.35
CA ASP A 81 -16.86 -10.12 -9.34
C ASP A 81 -15.77 -10.61 -10.31
N GLN A 82 -14.68 -9.88 -10.40
CA GLN A 82 -13.47 -10.26 -11.15
C GLN A 82 -12.28 -10.46 -10.21
N PHE A 83 -12.54 -11.07 -9.07
CA PHE A 83 -11.48 -11.43 -8.14
C PHE A 83 -10.41 -12.29 -8.83
N ASN A 84 -9.19 -12.17 -8.36
CA ASN A 84 -8.04 -12.97 -8.79
C ASN A 84 -7.18 -13.27 -7.57
N ASN A 85 -6.34 -14.31 -7.67
CA ASN A 85 -5.48 -14.69 -6.55
C ASN A 85 -6.27 -14.98 -5.26
N VAL A 86 -7.42 -15.62 -5.40
CA VAL A 86 -8.41 -15.90 -4.34
C VAL A 86 -7.81 -16.56 -3.10
N ARG A 87 -6.75 -17.36 -3.27
CA ARG A 87 -6.02 -18.00 -2.18
C ARG A 87 -5.56 -17.06 -1.06
N TYR A 88 -5.40 -15.77 -1.36
CA TYR A 88 -5.08 -14.76 -0.35
C TYR A 88 -6.29 -14.31 0.47
N ASN A 89 -7.51 -14.51 -0.05
CA ASN A 89 -8.75 -14.29 0.69
C ASN A 89 -9.24 -15.58 1.36
N ASP A 90 -9.20 -16.69 0.65
CA ASP A 90 -9.71 -17.97 1.12
C ASP A 90 -8.76 -18.68 2.07
N TYR A 91 -7.46 -18.40 1.98
CA TYR A 91 -6.43 -19.12 2.73
C TYR A 91 -6.49 -20.63 2.47
N ASP A 92 -6.71 -21.01 1.22
CA ASP A 92 -6.77 -22.41 0.80
C ASP A 92 -5.37 -23.00 0.53
N ALA A 93 -5.31 -24.28 0.15
CA ALA A 93 -4.05 -24.99 -0.10
C ALA A 93 -3.24 -24.43 -1.29
N ASN A 94 -3.82 -23.53 -2.11
CA ASN A 94 -3.08 -22.85 -3.19
C ASN A 94 -2.18 -21.74 -2.65
N LEU A 95 -2.39 -21.28 -1.40
CA LEU A 95 -1.44 -20.41 -0.71
C LEU A 95 -0.30 -21.27 -0.14
N ASN A 96 0.68 -21.60 -0.95
CA ASN A 96 1.77 -22.51 -0.62
C ASN A 96 3.14 -21.99 -1.08
N SER A 97 4.18 -22.79 -0.86
CA SER A 97 5.58 -22.44 -1.17
C SER A 97 5.87 -22.11 -2.64
N ASN A 98 5.00 -22.49 -3.56
CA ASN A 98 5.14 -22.19 -5.00
C ASN A 98 4.51 -20.85 -5.39
N ASP A 99 3.88 -20.14 -4.45
CA ASP A 99 3.18 -18.90 -4.76
C ASP A 99 4.13 -17.83 -5.28
N ALA A 100 3.77 -17.22 -6.42
CA ALA A 100 4.60 -16.26 -7.11
C ALA A 100 4.77 -14.94 -6.32
N PHE A 101 3.74 -14.48 -5.59
CA PHE A 101 3.84 -13.25 -4.80
C PHE A 101 4.61 -13.46 -3.50
N VAL A 102 4.47 -14.63 -2.87
CA VAL A 102 5.30 -15.05 -1.74
C VAL A 102 6.77 -15.08 -2.14
N ASN A 103 7.09 -15.71 -3.27
CA ASN A 103 8.45 -15.74 -3.80
C ASN A 103 8.93 -14.33 -4.21
N GLY A 104 8.07 -13.53 -4.84
CA GLY A 104 8.39 -12.17 -5.25
C GLY A 104 8.71 -11.26 -4.06
N LEU A 105 7.95 -11.34 -2.96
CA LEU A 105 8.21 -10.59 -1.73
C LEU A 105 9.58 -10.94 -1.15
N TRP A 106 9.86 -12.24 -1.04
CA TRP A 106 11.16 -12.75 -0.56
C TRP A 106 12.32 -12.24 -1.41
N THR A 107 12.25 -12.48 -2.71
CA THR A 107 13.32 -12.15 -3.65
C THR A 107 13.59 -10.65 -3.72
N ASN A 108 12.55 -9.81 -3.78
CA ASN A 108 12.73 -8.36 -3.86
C ASN A 108 13.31 -7.78 -2.56
N ASN A 109 12.85 -8.23 -1.39
CA ASN A 109 13.41 -7.75 -0.13
C ASN A 109 14.88 -8.18 0.04
N TYR A 110 15.23 -9.43 -0.28
CA TYR A 110 16.65 -9.87 -0.23
C TYR A 110 17.53 -9.18 -1.28
N ALA A 111 16.99 -8.86 -2.46
CA ALA A 111 17.70 -8.02 -3.42
C ALA A 111 18.01 -6.63 -2.86
N GLY A 112 17.07 -6.03 -2.14
CA GLY A 112 17.27 -4.78 -1.41
C GLY A 112 18.33 -4.90 -0.31
N ILE A 113 18.23 -5.92 0.53
CA ILE A 113 19.19 -6.22 1.61
C ILE A 113 20.61 -6.40 1.07
N ARG A 114 20.75 -7.18 -0.01
CA ARG A 114 22.05 -7.40 -0.66
C ARG A 114 22.68 -6.09 -1.14
N ARG A 115 21.90 -5.24 -1.82
CA ARG A 115 22.38 -3.93 -2.30
C ARG A 115 22.76 -3.01 -1.14
N CYS A 116 22.01 -3.04 -0.04
CA CYS A 116 22.36 -2.32 1.18
C CYS A 116 23.68 -2.81 1.75
N ASN A 117 23.88 -4.13 1.91
CA ASN A 117 25.12 -4.70 2.42
C ASN A 117 26.32 -4.31 1.55
N GLN A 118 26.20 -4.49 0.23
CA GLN A 118 27.26 -4.13 -0.72
C GLN A 118 27.60 -2.64 -0.66
N GLY A 119 26.58 -1.77 -0.62
CA GLY A 119 26.82 -0.33 -0.52
C GLY A 119 27.48 0.06 0.80
N ILE A 120 27.06 -0.51 1.94
CA ILE A 120 27.66 -0.25 3.25
C ILE A 120 29.14 -0.61 3.24
N GLU A 121 29.52 -1.79 2.72
CA GLU A 121 30.90 -2.24 2.69
C GLU A 121 31.77 -1.40 1.74
N LEU A 122 31.31 -1.15 0.52
CA LEU A 122 32.06 -0.38 -0.48
C LEU A 122 32.22 1.08 -0.07
N ILE A 123 31.20 1.72 0.50
CA ILE A 123 31.28 3.10 0.98
C ILE A 123 32.23 3.21 2.18
N ALA A 124 32.20 2.24 3.10
CA ALA A 124 33.12 2.22 4.24
C ALA A 124 34.60 2.08 3.78
N ALA A 125 34.85 1.30 2.74
CA ALA A 125 36.16 1.10 2.17
C ALA A 125 36.64 2.21 1.22
N PHE A 126 35.76 3.12 0.82
CA PHE A 126 36.06 4.18 -0.14
C PHE A 126 37.01 5.25 0.45
N ASN A 127 38.12 5.58 -0.25
CA ASN A 127 39.20 6.41 0.30
C ASN A 127 39.60 7.60 -0.57
N ASP A 128 38.76 8.04 -1.51
CA ASP A 128 39.06 9.22 -2.32
C ASP A 128 38.56 10.49 -1.60
N ALA A 129 39.47 11.25 -1.00
CA ALA A 129 39.17 12.50 -0.30
C ALA A 129 38.75 13.64 -1.24
N SER A 130 38.97 13.53 -2.55
CA SER A 130 38.55 14.52 -3.55
C SER A 130 37.11 14.34 -3.98
N SER A 131 36.46 13.23 -3.59
CA SER A 131 35.07 12.92 -3.87
C SER A 131 34.13 14.01 -3.34
N ARG A 132 33.21 14.45 -4.18
CA ARG A 132 32.17 15.41 -3.78
C ARG A 132 31.06 14.77 -2.95
N LEU A 133 30.84 13.45 -3.11
CA LEU A 133 29.74 12.71 -2.47
C LEU A 133 30.19 11.91 -1.25
N LEU A 134 31.44 11.47 -1.20
CA LEU A 134 31.97 10.52 -0.21
C LEU A 134 33.36 10.91 0.33
N GLY A 135 33.87 12.09 0.02
CA GLY A 135 35.20 12.54 0.40
C GLY A 135 35.39 12.80 1.91
N THR A 136 34.30 12.98 2.65
CA THR A 136 34.33 13.19 4.09
C THR A 136 33.65 12.05 4.84
N GLN A 137 34.05 11.80 6.09
CA GLN A 137 33.42 10.79 6.93
C GLN A 137 31.92 11.05 7.11
N ALA A 138 31.51 12.30 7.30
CA ALA A 138 30.09 12.67 7.44
C ALA A 138 29.26 12.29 6.18
N GLN A 139 29.81 12.47 4.98
CA GLN A 139 29.15 12.06 3.74
C GLN A 139 29.03 10.52 3.63
N LYS A 140 30.07 9.79 4.02
CA LYS A 140 29.99 8.31 4.10
C LYS A 140 28.98 7.85 5.11
N ASP A 141 28.98 8.44 6.31
CA ASP A 141 28.05 8.11 7.38
C ASP A 141 26.61 8.35 6.95
N LEU A 142 26.32 9.43 6.21
CA LEU A 142 25.01 9.74 5.66
C LEU A 142 24.53 8.62 4.71
N ARG A 143 25.36 8.15 3.77
CA ARG A 143 24.98 7.10 2.82
C ARG A 143 24.89 5.72 3.47
N ILE A 144 25.75 5.42 4.41
CA ILE A 144 25.69 4.19 5.21
C ILE A 144 24.40 4.18 6.06
N ALA A 145 24.03 5.30 6.66
CA ALA A 145 22.80 5.43 7.42
C ALA A 145 21.56 5.24 6.55
N GLU A 146 21.56 5.80 5.34
CA GLU A 146 20.51 5.62 4.34
C GLU A 146 20.30 4.13 4.01
N LEU A 147 21.38 3.41 3.74
CA LEU A 147 21.35 1.98 3.45
C LEU A 147 20.97 1.12 4.65
N LYS A 148 21.40 1.48 5.87
CA LYS A 148 20.95 0.81 7.10
C LYS A 148 19.46 1.01 7.34
N ALA A 149 18.92 2.23 7.13
CA ALA A 149 17.49 2.48 7.25
C ALA A 149 16.67 1.62 6.28
N LEU A 150 17.11 1.49 5.03
CA LEU A 150 16.48 0.61 4.04
C LEU A 150 16.59 -0.86 4.41
N ARG A 151 17.76 -1.33 4.89
CA ARG A 151 17.96 -2.71 5.31
C ARG A 151 17.05 -3.07 6.48
N GLY A 152 16.98 -2.22 7.49
CA GLY A 152 16.07 -2.38 8.61
C GLY A 152 14.61 -2.43 8.17
N PHE A 153 14.22 -1.58 7.21
CA PHE A 153 12.89 -1.60 6.62
C PHE A 153 12.59 -2.90 5.86
N TYR A 154 13.50 -3.41 5.03
CA TYR A 154 13.31 -4.68 4.32
C TYR A 154 13.17 -5.85 5.28
N TYR A 155 14.02 -5.95 6.30
CA TYR A 155 13.87 -6.97 7.33
C TYR A 155 12.56 -6.84 8.11
N PHE A 156 12.09 -5.62 8.35
CA PHE A 156 10.79 -5.39 9.00
C PHE A 156 9.62 -5.90 8.16
N GLN A 157 9.66 -5.73 6.85
CA GLN A 157 8.66 -6.35 5.96
C GLN A 157 8.73 -7.88 5.99
N MET A 158 9.95 -8.43 5.96
CA MET A 158 10.18 -9.88 5.95
C MET A 158 9.67 -10.55 7.24
N VAL A 159 10.02 -10.02 8.41
CA VAL A 159 9.66 -10.63 9.69
C VAL A 159 8.16 -10.65 9.94
N GLN A 160 7.43 -9.64 9.45
CA GLN A 160 5.98 -9.57 9.58
C GLN A 160 5.27 -10.63 8.73
N GLN A 161 5.81 -10.95 7.55
CA GLN A 161 5.19 -11.90 6.63
C GLN A 161 5.66 -13.35 6.84
N PHE A 162 6.93 -13.55 7.20
CA PHE A 162 7.55 -14.88 7.25
C PHE A 162 7.99 -15.32 8.65
N GLY A 163 7.93 -14.44 9.64
CA GLY A 163 8.51 -14.72 10.95
C GLY A 163 10.05 -14.69 10.92
N GLY A 164 10.71 -15.70 11.48
CA GLY A 164 12.16 -15.80 11.39
C GLY A 164 12.65 -15.98 9.96
N VAL A 165 13.74 -15.30 9.60
CA VAL A 165 14.34 -15.32 8.25
C VAL A 165 15.86 -15.30 8.35
N PRO A 166 16.62 -15.73 7.33
CA PRO A 166 18.07 -15.60 7.33
C PRO A 166 18.55 -14.17 7.54
N LEU A 167 19.43 -13.95 8.51
CA LEU A 167 20.08 -12.66 8.74
C LEU A 167 21.40 -12.58 7.98
N VAL A 168 21.40 -11.87 6.85
CA VAL A 168 22.57 -11.62 6.01
C VAL A 168 22.90 -10.13 6.09
N THR A 169 23.91 -9.76 6.86
CA THR A 169 24.29 -8.36 7.13
C THR A 169 25.57 -7.92 6.44
N THR A 170 26.26 -8.85 5.78
CA THR A 170 27.49 -8.65 5.02
C THR A 170 27.38 -9.31 3.66
N VAL A 171 28.30 -8.95 2.73
CA VAL A 171 28.44 -9.65 1.44
C VAL A 171 29.35 -10.86 1.65
N PRO A 172 28.89 -12.09 1.35
CA PRO A 172 29.75 -13.26 1.44
C PRO A 172 30.95 -13.15 0.49
N SER A 173 32.15 -13.37 1.00
CA SER A 173 33.40 -13.35 0.22
C SER A 173 33.59 -14.59 -0.63
N GLN A 174 32.85 -15.66 -0.36
CA GLN A 174 32.81 -16.92 -1.08
C GLN A 174 31.38 -17.35 -1.35
N PRO A 175 31.09 -18.18 -2.35
CA PRO A 175 29.76 -18.73 -2.55
C PRO A 175 29.27 -19.42 -1.27
N GLN A 176 28.14 -18.96 -0.76
CA GLN A 176 27.49 -19.51 0.41
C GLN A 176 26.13 -20.08 0.02
N TYR A 177 25.82 -21.26 0.50
CA TYR A 177 24.59 -21.99 0.20
C TYR A 177 23.82 -22.41 1.45
N GLU A 178 24.33 -22.11 2.65
CA GLU A 178 23.68 -22.39 3.93
C GLU A 178 23.23 -21.09 4.58
N PHE A 179 21.92 -20.91 4.70
CA PHE A 179 21.29 -19.73 5.28
C PHE A 179 20.24 -20.16 6.32
N PRO A 180 20.62 -20.52 7.54
CA PRO A 180 19.67 -20.86 8.58
C PRO A 180 18.78 -19.66 8.91
N ARG A 181 17.54 -19.94 9.26
CA ARG A 181 16.62 -18.89 9.71
C ARG A 181 17.00 -18.44 11.12
N ALA A 182 17.18 -17.14 11.28
CA ALA A 182 17.25 -16.52 12.59
C ALA A 182 15.84 -16.54 13.24
N THR A 183 15.80 -16.50 14.55
CA THR A 183 14.55 -16.35 15.30
C THR A 183 13.91 -14.99 15.05
N VAL A 184 12.61 -14.89 15.26
CA VAL A 184 11.88 -13.61 15.17
C VAL A 184 12.51 -12.55 16.07
N ALA A 185 12.92 -12.91 17.29
CA ALA A 185 13.58 -12.01 18.23
C ALA A 185 14.90 -11.45 17.69
N GLU A 186 15.75 -12.30 17.10
CA GLU A 186 17.02 -11.88 16.49
C GLU A 186 16.80 -10.95 15.29
N VAL A 187 15.79 -11.22 14.46
CA VAL A 187 15.46 -10.34 13.35
C VAL A 187 15.01 -8.97 13.88
N TYR A 188 14.19 -8.88 14.93
CA TYR A 188 13.84 -7.59 15.55
C TYR A 188 15.04 -6.87 16.15
N ILE A 189 16.00 -7.59 16.75
CA ILE A 189 17.26 -6.97 17.24
C ILE A 189 18.00 -6.30 16.09
N GLN A 190 18.14 -6.98 14.93
CA GLN A 190 18.82 -6.41 13.76
C GLN A 190 18.06 -5.20 13.19
N ILE A 191 16.73 -5.28 13.05
CA ILE A 191 15.88 -4.16 12.58
C ILE A 191 16.10 -2.92 13.46
N ILE A 192 15.99 -3.10 14.78
CA ILE A 192 16.13 -2.02 15.75
C ILE A 192 17.55 -1.44 15.72
N SER A 193 18.56 -2.30 15.62
CA SER A 193 19.96 -1.86 15.49
C SER A 193 20.18 -0.98 14.25
N ASP A 194 19.72 -1.41 13.09
CA ASP A 194 19.88 -0.68 11.83
C ASP A 194 19.16 0.67 11.85
N LEU A 195 17.87 0.68 12.21
CA LEU A 195 17.06 1.90 12.22
C LEU A 195 17.54 2.91 13.28
N LYS A 196 17.94 2.43 14.45
CA LYS A 196 18.49 3.26 15.53
C LYS A 196 19.83 3.88 15.13
N ALA A 197 20.71 3.10 14.50
CA ALA A 197 22.00 3.59 14.04
C ALA A 197 21.88 4.57 12.87
N ALA A 198 20.86 4.44 12.03
CA ALA A 198 20.64 5.31 10.89
C ALA A 198 20.18 6.72 11.29
N GLY A 199 19.29 6.83 12.27
CA GLY A 199 18.62 8.08 12.61
C GLY A 199 19.54 9.30 12.79
N PRO A 200 20.58 9.25 13.62
CA PRO A 200 21.42 10.42 13.92
C PRO A 200 22.14 11.05 12.72
N ALA A 201 22.54 10.24 11.73
CA ALA A 201 23.25 10.73 10.54
C ALA A 201 22.31 11.22 9.43
N LEU A 202 21.02 10.84 9.47
CA LEU A 202 20.06 11.25 8.46
C LEU A 202 19.44 12.61 8.77
N PRO A 203 19.16 13.44 7.74
CA PRO A 203 18.36 14.66 7.92
C PRO A 203 16.91 14.26 8.26
N TRP A 204 16.21 15.13 8.96
CA TRP A 204 14.79 14.92 9.24
C TRP A 204 13.94 14.83 7.98
N ARG A 205 14.31 15.57 6.95
CA ARG A 205 13.56 15.68 5.70
C ARG A 205 14.50 16.13 4.58
N TYR A 206 14.24 15.72 3.35
CA TYR A 206 14.90 16.26 2.17
C TYR A 206 14.04 17.30 1.47
N THR A 207 14.67 18.25 0.78
CA THR A 207 14.05 19.15 -0.17
C THR A 207 13.70 18.43 -1.47
N SER A 208 13.11 19.13 -2.45
CA SER A 208 12.54 18.54 -3.67
C SER A 208 13.49 17.62 -4.46
N ALA A 209 14.77 17.95 -4.54
CA ALA A 209 15.74 17.21 -5.36
C ALA A 209 16.03 15.78 -4.86
N ASP A 210 16.01 15.58 -3.53
CA ASP A 210 16.31 14.30 -2.88
C ASP A 210 15.07 13.67 -2.23
N ARG A 211 13.89 14.15 -2.57
CA ARG A 211 12.64 13.60 -2.06
C ARG A 211 12.53 12.10 -2.41
N GLY A 212 12.13 11.30 -1.43
CA GLY A 212 12.03 9.85 -1.55
C GLY A 212 13.22 9.09 -0.97
N ARG A 213 14.33 9.77 -0.65
CA ARG A 213 15.42 9.15 0.12
C ARG A 213 15.02 8.88 1.57
N ALA A 214 15.65 7.91 2.19
CA ALA A 214 15.46 7.60 3.60
C ALA A 214 15.87 8.79 4.47
N THR A 215 15.03 9.12 5.43
CA THR A 215 15.18 10.27 6.34
C THR A 215 15.19 9.80 7.79
N ARG A 216 15.58 10.68 8.72
CA ARG A 216 15.43 10.41 10.16
C ARG A 216 13.96 10.14 10.51
N ALA A 217 13.04 10.89 9.91
CA ALA A 217 11.61 10.68 10.12
C ALA A 217 11.18 9.27 9.69
N MET A 218 11.64 8.79 8.53
CA MET A 218 11.40 7.41 8.07
C MET A 218 12.01 6.39 9.04
N ALA A 219 13.28 6.53 9.39
CA ALA A 219 13.95 5.60 10.29
C ALA A 219 13.27 5.50 11.65
N TYR A 220 12.88 6.62 12.25
CA TYR A 220 12.24 6.65 13.57
C TYR A 220 10.77 6.25 13.53
N HIS A 221 10.05 6.54 12.46
CA HIS A 221 8.69 6.01 12.26
C HIS A 221 8.70 4.48 12.23
N PHE A 222 9.57 3.86 11.41
CA PHE A 222 9.64 2.39 11.33
C PHE A 222 10.28 1.78 12.58
N LEU A 223 11.16 2.49 13.27
CA LEU A 223 11.69 2.06 14.57
C LEU A 223 10.57 2.01 15.62
N ALA A 224 9.72 3.02 15.70
CA ALA A 224 8.54 3.02 16.55
C ALA A 224 7.58 1.88 16.18
N LYS A 225 7.32 1.65 14.89
CA LYS A 225 6.49 0.51 14.42
C LYS A 225 7.13 -0.84 14.77
N ALA A 226 8.44 -0.98 14.66
CA ALA A 226 9.14 -2.22 15.03
C ALA A 226 8.99 -2.51 16.53
N TYR A 227 9.18 -1.51 17.38
CA TYR A 227 8.93 -1.65 18.81
C TYR A 227 7.46 -1.95 19.12
N LEU A 228 6.51 -1.24 18.47
CA LEU A 228 5.09 -1.51 18.66
C LEU A 228 4.75 -2.95 18.25
N THR A 229 5.21 -3.41 17.10
CA THR A 229 4.91 -4.76 16.59
C THR A 229 5.51 -5.82 17.51
N ARG A 230 6.75 -5.66 17.96
CA ARG A 230 7.38 -6.56 18.89
C ARG A 230 6.65 -6.58 20.24
N GLY A 231 6.40 -5.42 20.81
CA GLY A 231 5.76 -5.27 22.12
C GLY A 231 4.24 -5.50 22.10
N SER A 232 3.59 -5.63 20.95
CA SER A 232 2.17 -5.97 20.82
C SER A 232 1.88 -7.46 21.07
N ALA A 233 2.90 -8.31 21.04
CA ALA A 233 2.73 -9.75 21.18
C ALA A 233 2.15 -10.13 22.56
N VAL A 234 1.13 -10.99 22.52
CA VAL A 234 0.49 -11.57 23.70
C VAL A 234 0.90 -13.03 23.86
N THR A 235 0.70 -13.83 22.80
CA THR A 235 1.05 -15.26 22.77
C THR A 235 2.29 -15.54 21.93
N ASP A 236 2.55 -14.72 20.90
CA ASP A 236 3.71 -14.86 20.03
C ASP A 236 5.02 -14.51 20.77
N GLN A 237 6.08 -15.21 20.39
CA GLN A 237 7.43 -14.97 20.93
C GLN A 237 8.23 -14.10 19.96
N ARG A 238 8.18 -12.77 20.15
CA ARG A 238 8.86 -11.78 19.30
C ARG A 238 10.07 -11.14 19.98
N GLY A 239 10.43 -11.60 21.18
CA GLY A 239 11.48 -10.97 21.99
C GLY A 239 11.04 -9.65 22.60
N GLN A 240 9.73 -9.51 22.89
CA GLN A 240 9.11 -8.33 23.47
C GLN A 240 9.71 -7.95 24.81
N LYS A 241 9.82 -6.65 25.08
CA LYS A 241 10.38 -6.10 26.30
C LYS A 241 9.37 -5.16 26.98
N PRO A 242 9.36 -5.07 28.32
CA PRO A 242 8.47 -4.14 29.04
C PRO A 242 8.65 -2.68 28.62
N THR A 243 9.84 -2.30 28.13
CA THR A 243 10.17 -0.94 27.67
C THR A 243 9.84 -0.66 26.20
N ASP A 244 9.23 -1.62 25.49
CA ASP A 244 8.93 -1.43 24.06
C ASP A 244 7.98 -0.25 23.84
N MET A 245 6.92 -0.14 24.65
CA MET A 245 5.97 0.96 24.51
C MET A 245 6.59 2.32 24.85
N ASP A 246 7.54 2.39 25.79
CA ASP A 246 8.30 3.62 26.07
C ASP A 246 9.16 4.02 24.88
N SER A 247 9.78 3.04 24.22
CA SER A 247 10.55 3.27 23.00
C SER A 247 9.66 3.75 21.85
N VAL A 248 8.45 3.20 21.68
CA VAL A 248 7.45 3.69 20.70
C VAL A 248 7.15 5.16 20.95
N ILE A 249 6.80 5.51 22.20
CA ILE A 249 6.43 6.87 22.57
C ILE A 249 7.60 7.82 22.28
N TYR A 250 8.83 7.45 22.67
CA TYR A 250 10.01 8.27 22.45
C TYR A 250 10.23 8.60 20.97
N TYR A 251 10.33 7.58 20.12
CA TYR A 251 10.65 7.78 18.70
C TYR A 251 9.49 8.39 17.90
N ALA A 252 8.24 8.02 18.21
CA ALA A 252 7.08 8.61 17.55
C ALA A 252 6.91 10.09 17.92
N ASN A 253 7.12 10.47 19.19
CA ASN A 253 7.13 11.87 19.60
C ASN A 253 8.22 12.67 18.90
N ASP A 254 9.42 12.09 18.77
CA ASP A 254 10.54 12.76 18.10
C ASP A 254 10.21 13.05 16.61
N VAL A 255 9.54 12.09 15.92
CA VAL A 255 9.02 12.33 14.56
C VAL A 255 7.99 13.44 14.54
N ILE A 256 7.00 13.43 15.43
CA ILE A 256 5.92 14.42 15.46
C ILE A 256 6.47 15.82 15.74
N ALA A 257 7.39 15.94 16.71
CA ALA A 257 7.88 17.22 17.17
C ALA A 257 8.96 17.85 16.28
N ASN A 258 9.85 17.04 15.70
CA ASN A 258 11.11 17.52 15.12
C ASN A 258 11.25 17.28 13.62
N SER A 259 10.40 16.45 12.99
CA SER A 259 10.57 16.12 11.58
C SER A 259 10.21 17.24 10.61
N GLY A 260 9.39 18.20 11.05
CA GLY A 260 8.80 19.23 10.19
C GLY A 260 7.74 18.69 9.23
N HIS A 261 7.35 17.39 9.35
CA HIS A 261 6.14 16.89 8.73
C HIS A 261 4.89 17.41 9.45
N ALA A 262 3.81 17.61 8.72
CA ALA A 262 2.55 18.09 9.27
C ALA A 262 1.37 17.35 8.63
N LEU A 263 0.30 17.17 9.41
CA LEU A 263 -0.95 16.65 8.89
C LEU A 263 -1.53 17.65 7.88
N GLU A 264 -2.04 17.14 6.75
CA GLU A 264 -2.83 17.96 5.85
C GLU A 264 -4.06 18.48 6.57
N ALA A 265 -4.39 19.75 6.37
CA ALA A 265 -5.55 20.38 7.02
C ALA A 265 -6.88 19.76 6.60
N ASP A 266 -6.94 19.24 5.38
CA ASP A 266 -8.02 18.43 4.85
C ASP A 266 -7.50 17.03 4.52
N TYR A 267 -8.13 15.99 5.11
CA TYR A 267 -7.84 14.60 4.79
C TYR A 267 -7.88 14.31 3.29
N GLY A 268 -8.85 14.91 2.57
CA GLY A 268 -8.98 14.73 1.13
C GLY A 268 -7.82 15.27 0.31
N ALA A 269 -7.03 16.21 0.84
CA ALA A 269 -5.89 16.77 0.13
C ALA A 269 -4.82 15.72 -0.21
N LEU A 270 -4.70 14.67 0.58
CA LEU A 270 -3.82 13.52 0.31
C LEU A 270 -4.20 12.73 -0.94
N PHE A 271 -5.49 12.80 -1.34
CA PHE A 271 -6.09 11.95 -2.37
C PHE A 271 -6.79 12.78 -3.46
N SER A 272 -6.53 14.07 -3.53
CA SER A 272 -7.23 15.04 -4.39
C SER A 272 -7.00 14.86 -5.89
N ALA A 273 -6.16 13.94 -6.32
CA ALA A 273 -6.03 13.59 -7.74
C ALA A 273 -7.33 12.96 -8.28
N GLY A 274 -8.09 12.24 -7.43
CA GLY A 274 -9.48 11.88 -7.69
C GLY A 274 -10.40 13.08 -7.47
N TYR A 275 -11.66 12.92 -7.85
CA TYR A 275 -12.71 13.89 -7.58
C TYR A 275 -13.63 13.30 -6.50
N PRO A 276 -13.60 13.85 -5.27
CA PRO A 276 -14.52 13.41 -4.23
C PRO A 276 -15.97 13.73 -4.58
N ASP A 277 -16.91 13.09 -3.90
CA ASP A 277 -18.32 13.37 -4.06
C ASP A 277 -18.62 14.87 -4.04
N GLY A 278 -19.49 15.31 -4.93
CA GLY A 278 -19.88 16.72 -5.06
C GLY A 278 -18.94 17.56 -5.92
N VAL A 279 -17.82 17.01 -6.37
CA VAL A 279 -16.94 17.66 -7.36
C VAL A 279 -17.14 17.00 -8.72
N ILE A 280 -17.69 17.74 -9.66
CA ILE A 280 -17.92 17.26 -11.03
C ILE A 280 -16.58 17.21 -11.77
N PRO A 281 -16.17 16.05 -12.33
CA PRO A 281 -14.98 15.98 -13.17
C PRO A 281 -15.11 16.89 -14.40
N PRO A 282 -14.01 17.46 -14.91
CA PRO A 282 -14.05 18.20 -16.16
C PRO A 282 -14.60 17.32 -17.30
N LEU A 283 -15.57 17.86 -18.03
CA LEU A 283 -16.25 17.16 -19.11
C LEU A 283 -15.45 17.21 -20.42
N GLY A 284 -15.67 16.22 -21.25
CA GLY A 284 -15.16 16.19 -22.63
C GLY A 284 -13.79 15.55 -22.81
N GLU A 285 -13.24 14.97 -21.77
CA GLU A 285 -11.91 14.35 -21.83
C GLU A 285 -11.95 12.84 -22.04
N ASN A 286 -12.57 12.43 -23.14
CA ASN A 286 -12.38 11.07 -23.63
C ASN A 286 -10.92 10.90 -24.06
N GLY A 287 -10.09 10.41 -23.17
CA GLY A 287 -8.76 9.94 -23.48
C GLY A 287 -7.57 10.78 -23.01
N ALA A 288 -7.74 12.00 -22.52
CA ALA A 288 -6.64 12.75 -21.91
C ALA A 288 -7.09 13.39 -20.60
N ALA A 289 -6.41 13.08 -19.51
CA ALA A 289 -6.64 13.80 -18.27
C ALA A 289 -6.12 15.24 -18.40
N PRO A 290 -6.81 16.24 -17.81
CA PRO A 290 -6.35 17.62 -17.85
C PRO A 290 -4.96 17.75 -17.21
N LEU A 291 -4.13 18.65 -17.73
CA LEU A 291 -2.85 19.01 -17.12
C LEU A 291 -3.01 19.45 -15.64
N SER A 292 -4.18 20.02 -15.30
CA SER A 292 -4.54 20.34 -13.90
C SER A 292 -4.52 19.12 -12.96
N ASN A 293 -4.77 17.91 -13.45
CA ASN A 293 -4.72 16.70 -12.65
C ASN A 293 -3.28 16.24 -12.39
N LYS A 294 -2.36 16.48 -13.33
CA LYS A 294 -0.94 16.24 -13.05
C LYS A 294 -0.46 17.09 -11.89
N ALA A 295 -0.83 18.37 -11.84
CA ALA A 295 -0.48 19.24 -10.71
C ALA A 295 -1.06 18.71 -9.38
N LYS A 296 -2.27 18.14 -9.38
CA LYS A 296 -2.84 17.50 -8.18
C LYS A 296 -2.05 16.26 -7.74
N ILE A 297 -1.66 15.40 -8.70
CA ILE A 297 -0.82 14.23 -8.39
C ILE A 297 0.53 14.68 -7.86
N ASP A 298 1.16 15.67 -8.49
CA ASP A 298 2.43 16.21 -8.03
C ASP A 298 2.31 16.79 -6.61
N ALA A 299 1.20 17.48 -6.31
CA ALA A 299 0.90 17.99 -4.97
C ALA A 299 0.69 16.84 -3.95
N ASN A 300 -0.07 15.80 -4.32
CA ASN A 300 -0.25 14.62 -3.46
C ASN A 300 1.10 13.93 -3.19
N ASN A 301 1.92 13.72 -4.23
CA ASN A 301 3.26 13.13 -4.11
C ASN A 301 4.20 14.00 -3.27
N ALA A 302 3.94 15.30 -3.22
CA ALA A 302 4.72 16.28 -2.49
C ALA A 302 4.17 16.62 -1.10
N SER A 303 3.05 16.02 -0.69
CA SER A 303 2.40 16.31 0.59
C SER A 303 3.39 16.23 1.75
N ASN A 304 3.27 17.23 2.64
CA ASN A 304 4.10 17.29 3.84
C ASN A 304 3.74 16.21 4.88
N GLU A 305 2.61 15.54 4.72
CA GLU A 305 2.23 14.42 5.58
C GLU A 305 2.97 13.11 5.21
N ILE A 306 3.46 12.97 3.96
CA ILE A 306 4.14 11.76 3.51
C ILE A 306 5.57 11.72 4.05
N ILE A 307 5.89 10.70 4.83
CA ILE A 307 7.21 10.46 5.42
C ILE A 307 8.09 9.63 4.48
N PHE A 308 7.53 8.59 3.85
CA PHE A 308 8.28 7.71 2.97
C PHE A 308 7.38 7.09 1.88
N ALA A 309 7.88 7.08 0.65
CA ALA A 309 7.15 6.53 -0.50
C ALA A 309 8.09 5.99 -1.59
N ALA A 310 7.69 4.90 -2.25
CA ALA A 310 8.30 4.46 -3.51
C ALA A 310 8.00 5.50 -4.60
N GLN A 311 9.03 5.94 -5.29
CA GLN A 311 8.92 6.98 -6.32
C GLN A 311 8.62 6.37 -7.69
N PHE A 312 7.59 6.88 -8.37
CA PHE A 312 7.24 6.48 -9.73
C PHE A 312 7.41 7.64 -10.71
N SER A 313 7.87 7.33 -11.92
CA SER A 313 8.17 8.35 -12.94
C SER A 313 7.00 8.50 -13.92
N SER A 314 6.74 9.73 -14.35
CA SER A 314 5.90 10.04 -15.50
C SER A 314 6.65 9.96 -16.83
N ASN A 315 7.97 9.78 -16.82
CA ASN A 315 8.78 9.63 -18.02
C ASN A 315 8.80 8.16 -18.45
N LEU A 316 8.34 7.88 -19.67
CA LEU A 316 8.29 6.52 -20.24
C LEU A 316 9.63 5.79 -20.22
N ASN A 317 10.74 6.51 -20.41
CA ASN A 317 12.09 5.92 -20.42
C ASN A 317 12.61 5.56 -19.03
N LEU A 318 12.00 6.11 -17.97
CA LEU A 318 12.37 5.86 -16.57
C LEU A 318 11.30 5.07 -15.82
N ALA A 319 10.14 4.86 -16.45
CA ALA A 319 9.04 4.09 -15.87
C ALA A 319 9.38 2.60 -15.89
N SER A 320 8.98 1.88 -14.85
CA SER A 320 9.01 0.42 -14.89
C SER A 320 7.96 -0.14 -15.85
N ALA A 321 8.09 -1.40 -16.23
CA ALA A 321 7.15 -2.07 -17.12
C ALA A 321 5.71 -2.05 -16.57
N ALA A 322 5.54 -2.13 -15.26
CA ALA A 322 4.25 -2.13 -14.58
C ALA A 322 3.84 -0.76 -14.02
N ASN A 323 4.79 0.02 -13.56
CA ASN A 323 4.59 1.26 -12.80
C ASN A 323 3.56 1.09 -11.66
N ASN A 324 2.96 2.15 -11.12
CA ASN A 324 1.96 2.00 -10.06
C ASN A 324 0.60 1.57 -10.64
N GLN A 325 0.08 0.42 -10.20
CA GLN A 325 -1.20 -0.14 -10.63
C GLN A 325 -2.29 -0.13 -9.56
N THR A 326 -2.05 0.44 -8.40
CA THR A 326 -2.97 0.36 -7.25
C THR A 326 -4.36 0.94 -7.52
N HIS A 327 -4.49 1.86 -8.46
CA HIS A 327 -5.76 2.48 -8.87
C HIS A 327 -6.71 1.52 -9.62
N LEU A 328 -6.24 0.36 -10.09
CA LEU A 328 -7.03 -0.57 -10.91
C LEU A 328 -7.96 -1.47 -10.10
N PHE A 329 -7.62 -1.77 -8.85
CA PHE A 329 -8.15 -2.95 -8.16
C PHE A 329 -9.49 -2.74 -7.49
N TYR A 330 -9.79 -1.50 -7.08
CA TYR A 330 -10.94 -1.13 -6.25
C TYR A 330 -12.18 -0.58 -6.99
N PRO A 331 -12.10 -0.07 -8.24
CA PRO A 331 -13.28 0.48 -8.91
C PRO A 331 -14.34 -0.57 -9.18
N THR A 332 -15.61 -0.20 -8.90
CA THR A 332 -16.81 -0.96 -9.27
C THR A 332 -17.02 -0.96 -10.78
N GLN A 333 -17.87 -1.85 -11.29
CA GLN A 333 -18.26 -1.85 -12.70
C GLN A 333 -19.16 -0.65 -13.02
N TYR A 334 -18.57 0.46 -13.47
CA TYR A 334 -19.31 1.64 -13.88
C TYR A 334 -19.38 1.77 -15.41
N ASP A 335 -18.35 1.34 -16.14
CA ASP A 335 -18.17 1.50 -17.57
C ASP A 335 -19.02 0.55 -18.44
N ALA A 336 -19.59 -0.47 -17.81
CA ALA A 336 -20.56 -1.37 -18.42
C ALA A 336 -21.69 -1.63 -17.42
N GLY A 337 -22.89 -1.19 -17.73
CA GLY A 337 -24.08 -1.42 -16.90
C GLY A 337 -24.45 -0.28 -15.95
N MET A 338 -23.80 0.89 -16.03
CA MET A 338 -24.32 2.15 -15.51
C MET A 338 -24.71 3.04 -16.71
N PRO A 339 -26.00 3.32 -16.93
CA PRO A 339 -26.43 4.18 -18.04
C PRO A 339 -25.78 5.57 -17.94
N GLY A 340 -25.39 6.11 -19.09
CA GLY A 340 -24.74 7.41 -19.13
C GLY A 340 -23.25 7.42 -18.81
N MET A 341 -22.65 6.23 -18.57
CA MET A 341 -21.25 6.07 -18.20
C MET A 341 -20.47 5.28 -19.25
N THR A 342 -19.24 5.69 -19.50
CA THR A 342 -18.23 4.94 -20.24
C THR A 342 -16.90 5.05 -19.53
N ARG A 343 -15.94 4.19 -19.92
CA ARG A 343 -14.61 4.22 -19.31
C ARG A 343 -13.90 5.55 -19.57
N ASP A 344 -13.35 6.13 -18.51
CA ASP A 344 -12.58 7.36 -18.54
C ASP A 344 -11.37 7.29 -17.59
N PHE A 345 -10.54 8.34 -17.61
CA PHE A 345 -9.37 8.41 -16.75
C PHE A 345 -9.71 8.69 -15.27
N PHE A 346 -10.81 9.39 -15.00
CA PHE A 346 -11.18 9.80 -13.65
C PHE A 346 -11.68 8.64 -12.81
N ASN A 347 -12.61 7.87 -13.37
CA ASN A 347 -13.16 6.70 -12.72
C ASN A 347 -12.20 5.49 -12.84
N GLY A 348 -11.25 5.55 -13.78
CA GLY A 348 -10.21 4.56 -13.99
C GLY A 348 -10.70 3.28 -14.68
N ARG A 349 -9.79 2.35 -14.90
CA ARG A 349 -10.11 1.02 -15.47
C ARG A 349 -10.56 0.08 -14.34
N PRO A 350 -11.81 -0.40 -14.32
CA PRO A 350 -12.31 -1.22 -13.21
C PRO A 350 -11.86 -2.68 -13.35
N PHE A 351 -10.88 -3.09 -12.56
CA PHE A 351 -10.47 -4.49 -12.45
C PHE A 351 -11.37 -5.28 -11.49
N ARG A 352 -12.11 -4.61 -10.62
CA ARG A 352 -13.10 -5.21 -9.72
C ARG A 352 -12.56 -6.38 -8.88
N ARG A 353 -11.35 -6.23 -8.37
CA ARG A 353 -10.69 -7.26 -7.56
C ARG A 353 -11.24 -7.32 -6.15
N LEU A 354 -11.42 -6.16 -5.56
CA LEU A 354 -11.76 -5.97 -4.16
C LEU A 354 -12.99 -5.09 -4.00
N ARG A 355 -13.84 -5.47 -3.07
CA ARG A 355 -14.92 -4.62 -2.55
C ARG A 355 -14.84 -4.50 -1.02
N PRO A 356 -15.27 -3.38 -0.43
CA PRO A 356 -15.29 -3.26 1.02
C PRO A 356 -16.26 -4.28 1.65
N THR A 357 -15.89 -4.76 2.83
CA THR A 357 -16.80 -5.55 3.69
C THR A 357 -17.87 -4.64 4.29
N ASP A 358 -18.94 -5.25 4.85
CA ASP A 358 -19.93 -4.49 5.59
C ASP A 358 -19.34 -3.79 6.81
N TYR A 359 -18.38 -4.43 7.49
CA TYR A 359 -17.61 -3.80 8.57
C TYR A 359 -16.95 -2.50 8.10
N THR A 360 -16.23 -2.54 6.98
CA THR A 360 -15.54 -1.35 6.44
C THR A 360 -16.50 -0.22 6.09
N ILE A 361 -17.70 -0.54 5.65
CA ILE A 361 -18.72 0.47 5.36
C ILE A 361 -19.30 1.04 6.67
N ASP A 362 -19.53 0.20 7.68
CA ASP A 362 -20.30 0.57 8.87
C ASP A 362 -19.46 1.19 9.98
N ILE A 363 -18.14 0.98 9.97
CA ILE A 363 -17.27 1.52 11.01
C ILE A 363 -17.15 3.05 10.99
N PHE A 364 -17.46 3.71 9.87
CA PHE A 364 -17.42 5.17 9.75
C PHE A 364 -18.70 5.82 10.30
N ASP A 365 -18.52 6.88 11.07
CA ASP A 365 -19.60 7.84 11.33
C ASP A 365 -19.83 8.68 10.07
N LYS A 366 -20.80 8.25 9.25
CA LYS A 366 -21.08 8.90 7.95
C LYS A 366 -21.66 10.31 8.10
N ILE A 367 -22.06 10.71 9.30
CA ILE A 367 -22.59 12.05 9.59
C ILE A 367 -21.46 13.01 9.95
N ASN A 368 -20.61 12.63 10.89
CA ASN A 368 -19.63 13.54 11.48
C ASN A 368 -18.22 13.38 10.90
N ASP A 369 -17.89 12.21 10.30
CA ASP A 369 -16.56 11.90 9.80
C ASP A 369 -16.49 11.96 8.27
N SER A 370 -15.78 12.94 7.74
CA SER A 370 -15.62 13.14 6.30
C SER A 370 -14.77 12.07 5.62
N ARG A 371 -14.02 11.26 6.37
CA ARG A 371 -13.16 10.21 5.79
C ARG A 371 -13.93 9.21 4.97
N PHE A 372 -15.20 8.92 5.30
CA PHE A 372 -16.03 8.03 4.50
C PHE A 372 -16.15 8.52 3.05
N PHE A 373 -16.60 9.77 2.85
CA PHE A 373 -16.81 10.35 1.52
C PHE A 373 -15.52 10.67 0.76
N LYS A 374 -14.39 10.73 1.48
CA LYS A 374 -13.07 10.94 0.89
C LYS A 374 -12.31 9.64 0.64
N THR A 375 -12.82 8.53 1.17
CA THR A 375 -12.33 7.18 0.91
C THR A 375 -13.14 6.50 -0.18
N PHE A 376 -14.47 6.66 -0.19
CA PHE A 376 -15.38 5.96 -1.08
C PHE A 376 -16.12 6.92 -2.02
N GLN A 377 -16.21 6.52 -3.28
CA GLN A 377 -17.02 7.20 -4.29
C GLN A 377 -18.47 6.72 -4.19
N THR A 378 -19.39 7.65 -3.99
CA THR A 378 -20.83 7.39 -3.92
C THR A 378 -21.61 7.98 -5.10
N VAL A 379 -20.98 8.87 -5.88
CA VAL A 379 -21.61 9.55 -7.02
C VAL A 379 -20.80 9.33 -8.29
N PHE A 380 -21.50 9.04 -9.38
CA PHE A 380 -20.94 8.95 -10.73
C PHE A 380 -21.64 9.96 -11.63
N TYR A 381 -20.86 10.72 -12.41
CA TYR A 381 -21.35 11.77 -13.27
C TYR A 381 -21.40 11.31 -14.72
N ARG A 382 -22.48 11.62 -15.45
CA ARG A 382 -22.62 11.26 -16.85
C ARG A 382 -21.45 11.78 -17.67
N ASN A 383 -20.72 10.87 -18.35
CA ASN A 383 -19.60 11.18 -19.21
C ASN A 383 -19.79 10.72 -20.67
N VAL A 384 -20.92 10.05 -20.99
CA VAL A 384 -21.28 9.68 -22.37
C VAL A 384 -21.89 10.88 -23.07
N THR A 385 -21.34 11.26 -24.22
CA THR A 385 -21.85 12.37 -25.05
C THR A 385 -23.06 11.98 -25.87
N SER A 386 -23.16 10.74 -26.35
CA SER A 386 -24.30 10.20 -27.07
C SER A 386 -25.53 10.11 -26.18
N ASN A 387 -26.70 10.48 -26.72
CA ASN A 387 -28.00 10.31 -26.07
C ASN A 387 -28.67 8.96 -26.37
N SER A 388 -28.09 8.16 -27.27
CA SER A 388 -28.66 6.88 -27.70
C SER A 388 -28.78 5.91 -26.51
N GLY A 389 -29.95 5.29 -26.38
CA GLY A 389 -30.23 4.31 -25.33
C GLY A 389 -30.42 4.88 -23.93
N LEU A 390 -30.37 6.21 -23.75
CA LEU A 390 -30.58 6.83 -22.47
C LEU A 390 -32.05 7.14 -22.21
N ALA A 391 -32.48 7.01 -20.95
CA ALA A 391 -33.82 7.37 -20.52
C ALA A 391 -34.06 8.88 -20.74
N VAL A 392 -35.22 9.19 -21.32
CA VAL A 392 -35.67 10.57 -21.60
C VAL A 392 -36.83 10.95 -20.72
N PHE A 393 -37.07 12.25 -20.59
CA PHE A 393 -38.27 12.74 -19.95
C PHE A 393 -39.50 12.42 -20.81
N THR A 394 -40.53 11.94 -20.18
CA THR A 394 -41.86 11.73 -20.74
C THR A 394 -42.78 12.88 -20.34
N ALA A 395 -43.96 12.99 -20.95
CA ALA A 395 -44.98 13.98 -20.56
C ALA A 395 -45.43 13.79 -19.09
N ALA A 396 -45.33 12.54 -18.56
CA ALA A 396 -45.72 12.21 -17.20
C ALA A 396 -44.68 12.58 -16.13
N ASN A 397 -43.39 12.69 -16.48
CA ASN A 397 -42.32 12.89 -15.50
C ASN A 397 -41.40 14.10 -15.81
N ALA A 398 -41.67 14.84 -16.86
CA ALA A 398 -40.92 16.05 -17.18
C ALA A 398 -41.26 17.19 -16.21
N PRO A 399 -40.27 17.78 -15.51
CA PRO A 399 -40.50 18.96 -14.68
C PRO A 399 -41.03 20.18 -15.47
N ASN A 400 -40.75 20.20 -16.77
CA ASN A 400 -41.18 21.24 -17.71
C ASN A 400 -41.46 20.58 -19.05
N PRO A 401 -42.57 20.93 -19.76
CA PRO A 401 -42.92 20.38 -21.06
C PRO A 401 -41.80 20.47 -22.13
N SER A 402 -40.95 21.48 -22.04
CA SER A 402 -39.81 21.66 -22.98
C SER A 402 -38.70 20.59 -22.81
N LEU A 403 -38.75 19.82 -21.76
CA LEU A 403 -37.80 18.72 -21.47
C LEU A 403 -38.29 17.37 -22.01
N VAL A 404 -39.54 17.23 -22.42
CA VAL A 404 -40.06 15.98 -23.00
C VAL A 404 -39.22 15.56 -24.20
N GLY A 405 -38.77 14.31 -24.20
CA GLY A 405 -37.85 13.75 -25.19
C GLY A 405 -36.37 14.06 -25.02
N LYS A 406 -36.01 14.92 -24.06
CA LYS A 406 -34.61 15.16 -23.68
C LYS A 406 -34.12 14.17 -22.65
N PRO A 407 -32.80 13.83 -22.61
CA PRO A 407 -32.24 12.95 -21.60
C PRO A 407 -32.58 13.42 -20.18
N ARG A 408 -32.92 12.49 -19.29
CA ARG A 408 -33.24 12.78 -17.87
C ARG A 408 -32.06 13.37 -17.11
N VAL A 409 -30.85 13.03 -17.54
CA VAL A 409 -29.57 13.46 -16.94
C VAL A 409 -28.74 14.09 -18.02
N GLY A 410 -28.36 15.34 -17.87
CA GLY A 410 -27.44 16.05 -18.77
C GLY A 410 -25.99 15.56 -18.62
N ILE A 411 -25.15 15.89 -19.58
CA ILE A 411 -23.72 15.62 -19.48
C ILE A 411 -23.16 16.35 -18.26
N GLY A 412 -22.41 15.64 -17.41
CA GLY A 412 -21.84 16.16 -16.17
C GLY A 412 -22.80 16.19 -14.98
N ASP A 413 -24.09 15.93 -15.21
CA ASP A 413 -25.02 15.70 -14.10
C ASP A 413 -24.79 14.31 -13.47
N THR A 414 -25.27 14.12 -12.26
CA THR A 414 -25.23 12.81 -11.58
C THR A 414 -26.01 11.77 -12.38
N ALA A 415 -25.32 10.74 -12.85
CA ALA A 415 -25.88 9.61 -13.57
C ALA A 415 -26.26 8.46 -12.64
N ALA A 416 -25.41 8.15 -11.69
CA ALA A 416 -25.62 7.05 -10.73
C ALA A 416 -25.21 7.45 -9.31
N ILE A 417 -25.90 6.89 -8.32
CA ILE A 417 -25.57 7.07 -6.91
C ILE A 417 -25.61 5.75 -6.15
N PHE A 418 -24.73 5.65 -5.14
CA PHE A 418 -24.73 4.60 -4.14
C PHE A 418 -25.20 5.19 -2.80
N ILE A 419 -26.27 4.64 -2.24
CA ILE A 419 -26.84 5.09 -0.98
C ILE A 419 -26.58 4.02 0.08
N VAL A 420 -25.87 4.40 1.13
CA VAL A 420 -25.49 3.51 2.24
C VAL A 420 -26.39 3.83 3.44
N ASN A 421 -27.66 3.59 3.29
CA ASN A 421 -28.65 3.80 4.35
C ASN A 421 -28.60 2.65 5.37
N PRO A 422 -28.91 2.92 6.65
CA PRO A 422 -28.96 1.87 7.67
C PRO A 422 -30.15 0.93 7.46
N ALA A 423 -30.07 -0.29 7.99
CA ALA A 423 -31.09 -1.32 7.79
C ALA A 423 -32.47 -0.95 8.38
N ASN A 424 -32.49 -0.14 9.44
CA ASN A 424 -33.71 0.36 10.05
C ASN A 424 -34.33 1.56 9.30
N MET A 425 -33.69 2.03 8.22
CA MET A 425 -34.19 3.11 7.36
C MET A 425 -34.15 2.68 5.89
N PRO A 426 -34.82 1.59 5.49
CA PRO A 426 -34.83 1.12 4.11
C PRO A 426 -35.55 2.12 3.20
N ILE A 427 -35.06 2.27 1.95
CA ILE A 427 -35.70 3.13 0.96
C ILE A 427 -36.73 2.32 0.17
N LEU A 428 -37.90 2.90 -0.03
CA LEU A 428 -38.95 2.27 -0.86
C LEU A 428 -38.52 2.25 -2.33
N THR A 429 -38.76 1.14 -3.03
CA THR A 429 -38.47 1.02 -4.46
C THR A 429 -39.24 2.03 -5.30
N SER A 430 -40.44 2.42 -4.87
CA SER A 430 -41.22 3.51 -5.48
C SER A 430 -40.54 4.88 -5.35
N THR A 431 -39.88 5.15 -4.21
CA THR A 431 -39.06 6.37 -4.04
C THR A 431 -37.88 6.37 -4.99
N ILE A 432 -37.16 5.24 -5.08
CA ILE A 432 -36.03 5.08 -6.01
C ILE A 432 -36.45 5.31 -7.47
N ALA A 433 -37.59 4.75 -7.88
CA ALA A 433 -38.12 4.88 -9.26
C ALA A 433 -38.42 6.32 -9.65
N ASN A 434 -38.76 7.18 -8.68
CA ASN A 434 -39.05 8.59 -8.90
C ASN A 434 -37.82 9.49 -8.85
N MET A 435 -36.63 8.97 -8.54
CA MET A 435 -35.39 9.74 -8.56
C MET A 435 -34.96 10.05 -10.01
N ARG A 436 -34.34 11.20 -10.19
CA ARG A 436 -33.91 11.69 -11.51
C ARG A 436 -32.85 10.82 -12.17
N TYR A 437 -32.02 10.11 -11.38
CA TYR A 437 -30.83 9.43 -11.82
C TYR A 437 -31.11 8.26 -12.78
N TYR A 438 -30.13 7.88 -13.59
CA TYR A 438 -30.23 6.68 -14.41
C TYR A 438 -30.10 5.40 -13.60
N ALA A 439 -29.31 5.43 -12.51
CA ALA A 439 -29.15 4.30 -11.61
C ALA A 439 -29.06 4.76 -10.16
N VAL A 440 -29.72 4.02 -9.28
CA VAL A 440 -29.64 4.18 -7.81
C VAL A 440 -29.35 2.81 -7.24
N TYR A 441 -28.25 2.70 -6.52
CA TYR A 441 -27.87 1.49 -5.80
C TYR A 441 -28.05 1.74 -4.30
N ALA A 442 -29.13 1.22 -3.73
CA ALA A 442 -29.42 1.34 -2.31
C ALA A 442 -28.93 0.10 -1.55
N ARG A 443 -28.20 0.31 -0.44
CA ARG A 443 -27.78 -0.80 0.42
C ARG A 443 -28.95 -1.50 1.05
N ASN A 444 -29.97 -0.74 1.51
CA ASN A 444 -31.16 -1.28 2.14
C ASN A 444 -32.40 -0.69 1.46
N LYS A 445 -33.18 -1.53 0.78
CA LYS A 445 -34.43 -1.16 0.12
C LYS A 445 -35.54 -2.16 0.42
N GLN A 446 -36.79 -1.74 0.28
CA GLN A 446 -37.95 -2.62 0.40
C GLN A 446 -39.02 -2.24 -0.63
N THR A 447 -39.84 -3.21 -1.03
CA THR A 447 -40.91 -2.98 -2.00
C THR A 447 -42.11 -2.21 -1.39
N ALA A 448 -42.39 -2.45 -0.12
CA ALA A 448 -43.36 -1.72 0.69
C ALA A 448 -42.93 -1.79 2.16
N VAL A 449 -43.51 -0.90 3.00
CA VAL A 449 -43.25 -0.89 4.44
C VAL A 449 -43.59 -2.25 5.05
N GLY A 450 -42.65 -2.82 5.83
CA GLY A 450 -42.81 -4.13 6.48
C GLY A 450 -42.42 -5.33 5.61
N GLN A 451 -42.07 -5.13 4.34
CA GLN A 451 -41.57 -6.21 3.48
C GLN A 451 -40.05 -6.47 3.75
N PRO A 452 -39.54 -7.64 3.37
CA PRO A 452 -38.11 -7.94 3.53
C PRO A 452 -37.20 -6.88 2.92
N VAL A 453 -36.16 -6.51 3.65
CA VAL A 453 -35.10 -5.60 3.17
C VAL A 453 -34.17 -6.35 2.24
N THR A 454 -33.90 -5.76 1.09
CA THR A 454 -32.96 -6.26 0.07
C THR A 454 -31.89 -5.24 -0.25
N THR A 455 -30.85 -5.62 -1.00
CA THR A 455 -29.75 -4.73 -1.39
C THR A 455 -29.55 -4.71 -2.90
N ASP A 456 -29.13 -3.56 -3.43
CA ASP A 456 -28.58 -3.43 -4.79
C ASP A 456 -27.06 -3.65 -4.82
N PHE A 457 -26.42 -3.69 -3.66
CA PHE A 457 -24.98 -3.94 -3.61
C PHE A 457 -24.69 -5.41 -3.95
N SER A 458 -23.71 -5.61 -4.78
CA SER A 458 -23.32 -6.93 -5.30
C SER A 458 -21.81 -7.01 -5.51
N ALA A 459 -21.33 -8.14 -6.00
CA ALA A 459 -19.90 -8.32 -6.28
C ALA A 459 -19.36 -7.39 -7.38
N ASN A 460 -20.24 -6.83 -8.24
CA ASN A 460 -19.87 -5.89 -9.30
C ASN A 460 -20.46 -4.47 -9.15
N LYS A 461 -21.33 -4.25 -8.14
CA LYS A 461 -21.91 -2.94 -7.81
C LYS A 461 -21.70 -2.68 -6.32
N TYR A 462 -20.66 -1.93 -6.01
CA TYR A 462 -20.20 -1.64 -4.66
C TYR A 462 -19.50 -0.28 -4.59
N LEU A 463 -19.18 0.19 -3.40
CA LEU A 463 -18.47 1.45 -3.22
C LEU A 463 -17.03 1.33 -3.76
N THR A 464 -16.69 2.13 -4.73
CA THR A 464 -15.30 2.28 -5.20
C THR A 464 -14.47 2.96 -4.12
N MET A 465 -13.35 2.34 -3.71
CA MET A 465 -12.37 3.07 -2.90
C MET A 465 -11.56 4.01 -3.80
N TRP A 466 -11.63 5.31 -3.52
CA TRP A 466 -11.09 6.34 -4.40
C TRP A 466 -9.69 6.85 -4.03
N LYS A 467 -9.18 6.53 -2.87
CA LYS A 467 -7.86 7.00 -2.39
C LYS A 467 -6.74 6.85 -3.41
N PHE A 468 -6.75 5.78 -4.20
CA PHE A 468 -5.72 5.49 -5.19
C PHE A 468 -6.06 5.94 -6.60
N SER A 469 -7.16 6.67 -6.80
CA SER A 469 -7.49 7.20 -8.11
C SER A 469 -6.28 7.95 -8.69
N ASP A 470 -5.93 7.59 -9.92
CA ASP A 470 -4.82 8.16 -10.66
C ASP A 470 -5.28 8.50 -12.07
N PRO A 471 -5.80 9.72 -12.29
CA PRO A 471 -6.33 10.12 -13.60
C PRO A 471 -5.24 10.38 -14.63
N ILE A 472 -3.96 10.36 -14.27
CA ILE A 472 -2.84 10.49 -15.19
C ILE A 472 -2.21 9.13 -15.45
N ARG A 473 -2.03 8.79 -16.73
CA ARG A 473 -1.37 7.57 -17.18
C ARG A 473 -0.11 7.91 -17.97
N LEU A 474 0.76 6.94 -18.12
CA LEU A 474 1.96 7.09 -18.95
C LEU A 474 1.64 7.28 -20.45
N THR A 475 0.49 6.80 -20.90
CA THR A 475 -0.03 7.02 -22.26
C THR A 475 -1.46 7.55 -22.23
N THR A 476 -1.97 8.00 -23.37
CA THR A 476 -3.30 8.59 -23.51
C THR A 476 -4.40 7.58 -23.82
N THR A 477 -4.18 6.28 -23.57
CA THR A 477 -5.19 5.25 -23.81
C THR A 477 -5.97 4.94 -22.53
N ASN A 478 -7.29 4.81 -22.62
CA ASN A 478 -8.17 4.48 -21.48
C ASN A 478 -7.84 3.14 -20.81
N ASN A 479 -7.08 2.27 -21.49
CA ASN A 479 -6.67 0.96 -20.99
C ASN A 479 -5.26 0.96 -20.40
N GLU A 480 -4.54 2.09 -20.42
CA GLU A 480 -3.21 2.18 -19.82
C GLU A 480 -3.29 1.87 -18.31
N ALA A 481 -2.54 0.88 -17.89
CA ALA A 481 -2.53 0.40 -16.51
C ALA A 481 -1.53 1.14 -15.62
N ARG A 482 -0.52 1.77 -16.21
CA ARG A 482 0.61 2.38 -15.51
C ARG A 482 0.27 3.78 -15.03
N GLY A 483 -0.02 3.91 -13.76
CA GLY A 483 -0.20 5.20 -13.07
C GLY A 483 1.13 5.83 -12.67
N ILE A 484 1.09 7.08 -12.20
CA ILE A 484 2.28 7.87 -11.84
C ILE A 484 2.30 8.34 -10.39
N ARG A 485 1.31 7.96 -9.60
CA ARG A 485 1.31 8.25 -8.16
C ARG A 485 2.42 7.49 -7.45
N ASN A 486 3.04 8.14 -6.47
CA ASN A 486 3.97 7.46 -5.59
C ASN A 486 3.25 6.43 -4.70
N GLY A 487 3.95 5.36 -4.36
CA GLY A 487 3.46 4.34 -3.43
C GLY A 487 3.84 4.68 -1.99
N THR A 488 2.90 5.13 -1.19
CA THR A 488 3.15 5.57 0.19
C THR A 488 3.39 4.39 1.12
N TYR A 489 4.52 4.40 1.82
CA TYR A 489 4.88 3.45 2.88
C TYR A 489 4.72 4.00 4.28
N ALA A 490 4.78 5.31 4.46
CA ALA A 490 4.61 5.95 5.75
C ALA A 490 4.08 7.37 5.59
N ARG A 491 3.10 7.74 6.43
CA ARG A 491 2.63 9.11 6.59
C ARG A 491 2.41 9.45 8.07
N LEU A 492 2.44 10.72 8.39
CA LEU A 492 2.46 11.21 9.77
C LEU A 492 1.24 10.75 10.59
N ALA A 493 0.06 10.62 9.97
CA ALA A 493 -1.11 10.14 10.69
C ALA A 493 -0.93 8.70 11.24
N ASP A 494 -0.19 7.82 10.54
CA ASP A 494 0.16 6.50 11.08
C ASP A 494 1.05 6.63 12.33
N THR A 495 1.96 7.62 12.37
CA THR A 495 2.77 7.90 13.58
C THR A 495 1.88 8.32 14.76
N TYR A 496 0.84 9.13 14.52
CA TYR A 496 -0.14 9.49 15.55
C TYR A 496 -0.90 8.27 16.08
N LEU A 497 -1.27 7.33 15.23
CA LEU A 497 -1.95 6.10 15.64
C LEU A 497 -1.00 5.13 16.37
N VAL A 498 0.24 5.07 15.96
CA VAL A 498 1.30 4.26 16.63
C VAL A 498 1.53 4.74 18.07
N ILE A 499 1.68 6.04 18.28
CA ILE A 499 1.90 6.59 19.62
C ILE A 499 0.64 6.50 20.50
N ALA A 500 -0.54 6.71 19.90
CA ALA A 500 -1.81 6.54 20.62
C ALA A 500 -1.99 5.12 21.14
N GLU A 501 -1.69 4.11 20.30
CA GLU A 501 -1.76 2.71 20.72
C GLU A 501 -0.76 2.41 21.86
N ALA A 502 0.45 2.94 21.79
CA ALA A 502 1.45 2.71 22.83
C ALA A 502 1.03 3.29 24.19
N HIS A 503 0.47 4.52 24.23
CA HIS A 503 -0.08 5.08 25.46
C HIS A 503 -1.21 4.22 26.04
N GLY A 504 -2.16 3.82 25.20
CA GLY A 504 -3.28 3.01 25.68
C GLY A 504 -2.86 1.60 26.14
N ARG A 505 -1.85 0.98 25.51
CA ARG A 505 -1.25 -0.29 26.00
C ARG A 505 -0.58 -0.15 27.36
N LYS A 506 -0.19 1.07 27.75
CA LYS A 506 0.29 1.41 29.08
C LYS A 506 -0.84 1.81 30.05
N GLY A 507 -2.10 1.80 29.62
CA GLY A 507 -3.26 2.24 30.40
C GLY A 507 -3.50 3.75 30.39
N ASP A 508 -2.67 4.54 29.71
CA ASP A 508 -2.85 5.98 29.56
C ASP A 508 -3.81 6.30 28.40
N TYR A 509 -5.08 5.97 28.60
CA TYR A 509 -6.12 6.15 27.60
C TYR A 509 -6.42 7.63 27.30
N THR A 510 -6.21 8.53 28.26
CA THR A 510 -6.43 9.97 28.08
C THR A 510 -5.47 10.53 27.03
N THR A 511 -4.18 10.27 27.20
CA THR A 511 -3.16 10.70 26.23
C THR A 511 -3.36 10.00 24.89
N ALA A 512 -3.71 8.72 24.87
CA ALA A 512 -4.03 7.99 23.63
C ALA A 512 -5.14 8.69 22.85
N LEU A 513 -6.22 9.09 23.50
CA LEU A 513 -7.33 9.81 22.88
C LEU A 513 -6.94 11.20 22.37
N ASN A 514 -6.00 11.91 23.00
CA ASN A 514 -5.52 13.19 22.48
C ASN A 514 -4.91 13.05 21.08
N TYR A 515 -4.09 12.02 20.86
CA TYR A 515 -3.51 11.73 19.54
C TYR A 515 -4.59 11.29 18.52
N VAL A 516 -5.50 10.42 18.90
CA VAL A 516 -6.64 10.02 18.05
C VAL A 516 -7.51 11.24 17.70
N ASN A 517 -7.82 12.07 18.67
CA ASN A 517 -8.69 13.24 18.49
C ASN A 517 -8.05 14.32 17.62
N THR A 518 -6.74 14.40 17.54
CA THR A 518 -6.06 15.24 16.55
C THR A 518 -6.46 14.85 15.13
N LEU A 519 -6.49 13.55 14.83
CA LEU A 519 -6.90 13.03 13.52
C LEU A 519 -8.42 13.17 13.29
N ARG A 520 -9.22 12.86 14.29
CA ARG A 520 -10.68 12.99 14.21
C ARG A 520 -11.14 14.45 14.05
N ASN A 521 -10.49 15.39 14.72
CA ASN A 521 -10.78 16.82 14.56
C ASN A 521 -10.47 17.29 13.13
N ARG A 522 -9.30 16.90 12.57
CA ARG A 522 -8.96 17.16 11.17
C ARG A 522 -10.00 16.61 10.20
N SER A 523 -10.55 15.44 10.49
CA SER A 523 -11.43 14.64 9.62
C SER A 523 -12.90 14.92 9.82
N ALA A 524 -13.30 15.76 10.80
CA ALA A 524 -14.68 16.13 11.02
C ALA A 524 -15.24 16.91 9.83
N TYR A 525 -16.54 16.77 9.58
CA TYR A 525 -17.22 17.56 8.58
C TYR A 525 -17.03 19.07 8.84
N LYS A 526 -16.71 19.81 7.80
CA LYS A 526 -16.57 21.25 7.82
C LYS A 526 -17.63 21.90 6.93
N THR A 527 -18.14 23.05 7.35
CA THR A 527 -19.11 23.82 6.56
C THR A 527 -18.58 24.08 5.15
N ASN A 528 -19.44 23.89 4.15
CA ASN A 528 -19.15 23.97 2.72
C ASN A 528 -18.27 22.82 2.14
N GLU A 529 -18.03 21.76 2.90
CA GLU A 529 -17.45 20.55 2.32
C GLU A 529 -18.41 19.95 1.27
N ALA A 530 -17.87 19.62 0.11
CA ALA A 530 -18.65 19.00 -0.96
C ALA A 530 -19.11 17.58 -0.55
N ARG A 531 -20.41 17.41 -0.40
CA ARG A 531 -21.09 16.13 -0.23
C ARG A 531 -22.37 16.13 -1.06
N SER A 532 -22.76 14.98 -1.59
CA SER A 532 -24.06 14.86 -2.23
C SER A 532 -25.20 15.00 -1.19
N PRO A 533 -26.04 16.04 -1.27
CA PRO A 533 -27.10 16.26 -0.27
C PRO A 533 -28.07 15.08 -0.18
N GLN A 534 -28.37 14.42 -1.30
CA GLN A 534 -29.30 13.30 -1.35
C GLN A 534 -28.73 12.07 -0.62
N ILE A 535 -27.47 11.73 -0.87
CA ILE A 535 -26.83 10.60 -0.18
C ILE A 535 -26.77 10.87 1.31
N TRP A 536 -26.40 12.07 1.70
CA TRP A 536 -26.34 12.52 3.08
C TRP A 536 -27.66 12.34 3.82
N GLN A 537 -28.78 12.79 3.24
CA GLN A 537 -30.10 12.68 3.84
C GLN A 537 -30.54 11.23 4.06
N TYR A 538 -30.30 10.36 3.08
CA TYR A 538 -30.63 8.93 3.20
C TYR A 538 -29.75 8.17 4.19
N MET A 539 -28.62 8.74 4.59
CA MET A 539 -27.78 8.21 5.68
C MET A 539 -28.21 8.70 7.07
N GLY A 540 -29.31 9.43 7.17
CA GLY A 540 -29.81 10.00 8.42
C GLY A 540 -29.21 11.36 8.77
N GLY A 541 -28.53 12.01 7.82
CA GLY A 541 -28.00 13.37 8.01
C GLY A 541 -29.11 14.41 8.09
N PRO A 542 -28.89 15.53 8.80
CA PRO A 542 -29.83 16.65 8.85
C PRO A 542 -29.87 17.40 7.51
N ASN A 543 -30.94 18.15 7.28
CA ASN A 543 -31.09 18.98 6.06
C ASN A 543 -30.04 20.09 5.95
N THR A 544 -29.51 20.53 7.08
CA THR A 544 -28.43 21.52 7.14
C THR A 544 -27.22 20.93 7.82
N LEU A 545 -26.05 21.12 7.19
CA LEU A 545 -24.78 20.66 7.73
C LEU A 545 -24.06 21.81 8.43
N ALA A 546 -23.59 21.55 9.65
CA ALA A 546 -22.73 22.44 10.41
C ALA A 546 -21.40 21.76 10.72
N ASN A 547 -20.39 22.49 11.18
CA ASN A 547 -19.14 21.90 11.63
C ASN A 547 -19.39 20.89 12.75
N THR A 548 -18.93 19.65 12.57
CA THR A 548 -19.18 18.51 13.46
C THR A 548 -17.95 18.09 14.26
N SER A 549 -16.91 18.90 14.35
CA SER A 549 -15.66 18.52 15.00
C SER A 549 -15.85 18.04 16.44
N ALA A 550 -16.71 18.70 17.23
CA ALA A 550 -17.00 18.27 18.59
C ALA A 550 -17.71 16.89 18.65
N ASN A 551 -18.58 16.59 17.67
CA ASN A 551 -19.32 15.33 17.62
C ASN A 551 -18.47 14.17 17.11
N ASN A 552 -17.38 14.46 16.38
CA ASN A 552 -16.47 13.44 15.84
C ASN A 552 -15.43 12.96 16.85
N LEU A 553 -15.27 13.64 17.98
CA LEU A 553 -14.24 13.31 18.96
C LEU A 553 -14.51 11.94 19.61
N ALA A 554 -13.44 11.16 19.78
CA ALA A 554 -13.48 9.92 20.54
C ALA A 554 -13.47 10.22 22.05
N THR A 555 -14.24 9.43 22.79
CA THR A 555 -14.32 9.48 24.24
C THR A 555 -13.97 8.12 24.85
N LEU A 556 -13.63 8.09 26.14
CA LEU A 556 -13.32 6.86 26.86
C LEU A 556 -14.46 5.83 26.75
N THR A 557 -15.70 6.27 26.70
CA THR A 557 -16.88 5.40 26.62
C THR A 557 -16.88 4.48 25.41
N LEU A 558 -16.19 4.84 24.32
CA LEU A 558 -16.12 4.01 23.12
C LEU A 558 -15.50 2.63 23.39
N PHE A 559 -14.60 2.48 24.36
CA PHE A 559 -13.96 1.20 24.68
C PHE A 559 -14.07 0.79 26.15
N THR A 560 -14.46 1.67 27.06
CA THR A 560 -14.82 1.26 28.44
C THR A 560 -16.18 0.58 28.49
N THR A 561 -17.02 0.82 27.48
CA THR A 561 -18.29 0.13 27.26
C THR A 561 -18.24 -0.70 25.98
N ASN A 562 -19.24 -1.54 25.73
CA ASN A 562 -19.42 -2.20 24.43
C ASN A 562 -20.20 -1.25 23.49
N ALA A 563 -19.51 -0.21 22.98
CA ALA A 563 -20.14 0.78 22.13
C ALA A 563 -20.57 0.17 20.77
N PRO A 564 -21.86 0.22 20.40
CA PRO A 564 -22.35 -0.40 19.15
C PRO A 564 -21.70 0.17 17.89
N SER A 565 -21.27 1.44 17.90
CA SER A 565 -20.59 2.10 16.79
C SER A 565 -19.21 1.51 16.49
N GLU A 566 -18.60 0.78 17.43
CA GLU A 566 -17.27 0.21 17.29
C GLU A 566 -17.30 -1.24 16.79
N LEU A 567 -18.48 -1.86 16.67
CA LEU A 567 -18.64 -3.19 16.07
C LEU A 567 -17.65 -4.22 16.64
N TYR A 568 -17.49 -4.26 17.97
CA TYR A 568 -16.54 -5.18 18.59
C TYR A 568 -16.93 -6.64 18.38
N PRO A 569 -15.98 -7.55 18.14
CA PRO A 569 -16.26 -8.98 18.19
C PRO A 569 -16.92 -9.37 19.53
N PRO A 570 -17.92 -10.27 19.52
CA PRO A 570 -18.64 -10.65 20.73
C PRO A 570 -17.76 -11.20 21.88
N THR A 571 -16.58 -11.72 21.54
CA THR A 571 -15.59 -12.27 22.48
C THR A 571 -14.78 -11.21 23.21
N VAL A 572 -14.86 -9.94 22.80
CA VAL A 572 -14.03 -8.84 23.32
C VAL A 572 -14.73 -8.19 24.53
N ALA A 573 -14.28 -8.54 25.73
CA ALA A 573 -14.96 -8.16 26.97
C ALA A 573 -14.21 -7.14 27.85
N SER A 574 -12.87 -7.14 27.88
CA SER A 574 -12.10 -6.21 28.73
C SER A 574 -11.91 -4.84 28.07
N THR A 575 -11.67 -3.82 28.87
CA THR A 575 -11.33 -2.46 28.39
C THR A 575 -10.07 -2.47 27.53
N GLU A 576 -9.05 -3.20 27.94
CA GLU A 576 -7.77 -3.34 27.21
C GLU A 576 -7.99 -3.97 25.84
N ALA A 577 -8.75 -5.06 25.78
CA ALA A 577 -9.07 -5.74 24.53
C ALA A 577 -9.91 -4.83 23.61
N ARG A 578 -10.94 -4.14 24.15
CA ARG A 578 -11.74 -3.18 23.38
C ARG A 578 -10.89 -2.01 22.89
N PHE A 579 -9.93 -1.53 23.70
CA PHE A 579 -9.03 -0.48 23.24
C PHE A 579 -8.20 -0.91 22.02
N ILE A 580 -7.67 -2.14 21.99
CA ILE A 580 -6.94 -2.65 20.82
C ILE A 580 -7.86 -2.70 19.58
N HIS A 581 -9.08 -3.20 19.74
CA HIS A 581 -10.06 -3.20 18.64
C HIS A 581 -10.49 -1.80 18.24
N PHE A 582 -10.64 -0.86 19.17
CA PHE A 582 -10.86 0.55 18.89
C PHE A 582 -9.72 1.15 18.06
N MET A 583 -8.46 0.87 18.41
CA MET A 583 -7.32 1.32 17.61
C MET A 583 -7.30 0.70 16.22
N LEU A 584 -7.64 -0.59 16.07
CA LEU A 584 -7.80 -1.21 14.76
C LEU A 584 -8.92 -0.56 13.93
N ASN A 585 -10.02 -0.20 14.58
CA ASN A 585 -11.13 0.52 13.93
C ASN A 585 -10.70 1.94 13.50
N GLU A 586 -9.96 2.64 14.36
CA GLU A 586 -9.45 3.96 14.00
C GLU A 586 -8.42 3.91 12.85
N ARG A 587 -7.61 2.84 12.81
CA ARG A 587 -6.72 2.57 11.67
C ARG A 587 -7.53 2.30 10.39
N THR A 588 -8.65 1.58 10.43
CA THR A 588 -9.55 1.46 9.27
C THR A 588 -10.10 2.82 8.85
N ARG A 589 -10.58 3.66 9.78
CA ARG A 589 -11.10 5.01 9.43
C ARG A 589 -10.05 5.88 8.77
N GLU A 590 -8.80 5.80 9.22
CA GLU A 590 -7.71 6.63 8.73
C GLU A 590 -6.96 6.02 7.55
N LEU A 591 -6.59 4.74 7.64
CA LEU A 591 -5.65 4.06 6.75
C LEU A 591 -6.31 3.01 5.85
N CYS A 592 -7.65 2.96 5.76
CA CYS A 592 -8.37 2.00 4.93
C CYS A 592 -7.70 1.82 3.55
N GLY A 593 -7.36 0.60 3.22
CA GLY A 593 -6.74 0.23 1.95
C GLY A 593 -5.27 0.61 1.76
N GLU A 594 -4.61 1.27 2.70
CA GLU A 594 -3.22 1.77 2.57
C GLU A 594 -2.14 0.70 2.82
N PHE A 595 -2.45 -0.55 2.57
CA PHE A 595 -1.50 -1.68 2.58
C PHE A 595 -0.88 -2.03 3.94
N TYR A 596 -1.66 -1.89 5.05
CA TYR A 596 -1.21 -2.23 6.41
C TYR A 596 -2.10 -3.23 7.12
N ARG A 597 -3.32 -3.50 6.60
CA ARG A 597 -4.35 -4.16 7.41
C ARG A 597 -3.96 -5.54 7.87
N TRP A 598 -3.39 -6.36 6.99
CA TRP A 598 -3.00 -7.72 7.33
C TRP A 598 -1.94 -7.74 8.44
N GLU A 599 -0.90 -6.90 8.33
CA GLU A 599 0.15 -6.77 9.33
C GLU A 599 -0.39 -6.24 10.68
N ASP A 600 -1.34 -5.32 10.65
CA ASP A 600 -1.99 -4.83 11.88
C ASP A 600 -2.78 -5.93 12.60
N LEU A 601 -3.52 -6.75 11.87
CA LEU A 601 -4.28 -7.85 12.43
C LEU A 601 -3.36 -8.98 12.94
N VAL A 602 -2.27 -9.26 12.24
CA VAL A 602 -1.27 -10.25 12.68
C VAL A 602 -0.56 -9.80 13.94
N ARG A 603 -0.05 -8.55 13.99
CA ARG A 603 0.70 -8.07 15.17
C ARG A 603 -0.15 -7.99 16.42
N THR A 604 -1.46 -7.75 16.28
CA THR A 604 -2.42 -7.71 17.39
C THR A 604 -3.04 -9.06 17.70
N GLU A 605 -2.66 -10.12 16.99
CA GLU A 605 -3.15 -11.49 17.12
C GLU A 605 -4.68 -11.60 16.92
N THR A 606 -5.25 -10.74 16.06
CA THR A 606 -6.70 -10.65 15.79
C THR A 606 -7.08 -11.07 14.36
N LEU A 607 -6.11 -11.49 13.53
CA LEU A 607 -6.34 -11.79 12.12
C LEU A 607 -7.45 -12.83 11.92
N LEU A 608 -7.35 -13.97 12.62
CA LEU A 608 -8.29 -15.07 12.45
C LEU A 608 -9.72 -14.67 12.83
N ASP A 609 -9.87 -14.11 14.02
CA ASP A 609 -11.19 -13.82 14.60
C ASP A 609 -11.90 -12.70 13.84
N ARG A 610 -11.19 -11.61 13.54
CA ARG A 610 -11.80 -10.48 12.81
C ARG A 610 -12.10 -10.85 11.38
N THR A 611 -11.21 -11.53 10.69
CA THR A 611 -11.44 -11.91 9.30
C THR A 611 -12.62 -12.88 9.17
N LYS A 612 -12.71 -13.90 10.03
CA LYS A 612 -13.86 -14.81 10.03
C LYS A 612 -15.19 -14.12 10.36
N LEU A 613 -15.14 -13.09 11.20
CA LEU A 613 -16.36 -12.37 11.59
C LEU A 613 -16.85 -11.42 10.49
N TYR A 614 -15.96 -10.72 9.80
CA TYR A 614 -16.34 -9.60 8.93
C TYR A 614 -16.17 -9.87 7.44
N ASN A 615 -15.42 -10.90 7.06
CA ASN A 615 -15.24 -11.29 5.66
C ASN A 615 -16.02 -12.59 5.37
N ALA A 616 -17.18 -12.44 4.74
CA ALA A 616 -18.06 -13.58 4.48
C ALA A 616 -17.57 -14.53 3.38
N ASP A 617 -16.50 -14.17 2.64
CA ASP A 617 -15.94 -14.99 1.56
C ASP A 617 -14.79 -15.87 2.06
N VAL A 618 -14.30 -15.68 3.30
CA VAL A 618 -13.18 -16.46 3.84
C VAL A 618 -13.55 -17.93 3.99
N SER A 619 -12.64 -18.81 3.55
CA SER A 619 -12.85 -20.26 3.63
C SER A 619 -12.81 -20.79 5.07
N PRO A 620 -13.54 -21.89 5.36
CA PRO A 620 -13.38 -22.64 6.62
C PRO A 620 -11.95 -23.13 6.89
N SER A 621 -11.12 -23.31 5.85
CA SER A 621 -9.71 -23.71 5.97
C SER A 621 -8.81 -22.63 6.61
N PHE A 622 -9.28 -21.40 6.72
CA PHE A 622 -8.53 -20.33 7.37
C PHE A 622 -8.25 -20.65 8.84
N ALA A 623 -6.98 -20.75 9.19
CA ALA A 623 -6.50 -21.20 10.51
C ALA A 623 -5.42 -20.29 11.08
N ALA A 624 -5.07 -20.47 12.34
CA ALA A 624 -4.14 -19.60 13.06
C ALA A 624 -2.71 -19.54 12.47
N PHE A 625 -2.27 -20.59 11.77
CA PHE A 625 -0.95 -20.58 11.14
C PHE A 625 -0.82 -19.59 9.98
N HIS A 626 -1.92 -19.21 9.33
CA HIS A 626 -1.94 -18.25 8.22
C HIS A 626 -1.56 -16.81 8.64
N LYS A 627 -1.27 -16.59 9.92
CA LYS A 627 -0.58 -15.37 10.39
C LYS A 627 0.85 -15.23 9.86
N LEU A 628 1.39 -16.26 9.22
CA LEU A 628 2.64 -16.24 8.47
C LEU A 628 2.39 -16.72 7.05
N ARG A 629 3.23 -16.31 6.13
CA ARG A 629 3.25 -16.83 4.75
C ARG A 629 4.20 -18.01 4.65
N PRO A 630 3.99 -18.94 3.70
CA PRO A 630 4.92 -20.05 3.48
C PRO A 630 6.31 -19.54 3.07
N ILE A 631 7.35 -20.23 3.45
CA ILE A 631 8.70 -19.97 2.93
C ILE A 631 8.74 -20.43 1.47
N PRO A 632 9.28 -19.61 0.52
CA PRO A 632 9.31 -19.98 -0.88
C PRO A 632 10.08 -21.28 -1.15
N LEU A 633 9.53 -22.14 -1.98
CA LEU A 633 10.20 -23.40 -2.36
C LEU A 633 11.55 -23.13 -3.05
N LEU A 634 11.62 -22.10 -3.91
CA LEU A 634 12.87 -21.71 -4.59
C LEU A 634 13.99 -21.37 -3.60
N GLN A 635 13.65 -20.80 -2.45
CA GLN A 635 14.64 -20.54 -1.39
C GLN A 635 15.16 -21.85 -0.80
N MET A 636 14.29 -22.82 -0.53
CA MET A 636 14.66 -24.08 0.11
C MET A 636 15.51 -24.99 -0.81
N ILE A 637 15.12 -25.12 -2.07
CA ILE A 637 15.87 -25.94 -3.05
C ILE A 637 17.24 -25.35 -3.42
N ALA A 638 17.42 -24.03 -3.21
CA ALA A 638 18.69 -23.37 -3.47
C ALA A 638 19.69 -23.50 -2.31
N GLN A 639 19.29 -24.11 -1.20
CA GLN A 639 20.15 -24.24 -0.01
C GLN A 639 20.68 -25.64 0.20
N THR A 640 21.75 -25.69 0.99
CA THR A 640 22.34 -26.92 1.50
C THR A 640 22.22 -26.99 3.01
N VAL A 641 22.27 -28.22 3.54
CA VAL A 641 22.42 -28.52 4.96
C VAL A 641 23.60 -29.49 5.07
N ASN A 642 24.63 -29.11 5.82
CA ASN A 642 25.90 -29.86 5.90
C ASN A 642 26.50 -30.16 4.51
N GLY A 643 26.45 -29.19 3.59
CA GLY A 643 26.98 -29.29 2.25
C GLY A 643 26.17 -30.17 1.27
N GLN A 644 25.00 -30.69 1.67
CA GLN A 644 24.10 -31.47 0.83
C GLN A 644 22.81 -30.67 0.53
N PRO A 645 22.19 -30.81 -0.65
CA PRO A 645 20.88 -30.22 -0.92
C PRO A 645 19.88 -30.57 0.18
N MET A 646 19.01 -29.63 0.55
CA MET A 646 17.98 -29.88 1.56
C MET A 646 17.15 -31.12 1.21
N SER A 647 17.05 -32.06 2.13
CA SER A 647 16.10 -33.17 2.06
C SER A 647 14.67 -32.69 2.27
N PRO A 648 13.63 -33.48 1.91
CA PRO A 648 12.25 -33.16 2.25
C PRO A 648 12.02 -32.92 3.76
N THR A 649 12.75 -33.63 4.62
CA THR A 649 12.70 -33.42 6.08
C THR A 649 13.29 -32.06 6.48
N ASP A 650 14.43 -31.67 5.88
CA ASP A 650 15.03 -30.36 6.11
C ASP A 650 14.11 -29.23 5.64
N MET A 651 13.50 -29.40 4.47
CA MET A 651 12.54 -28.42 3.94
C MET A 651 11.31 -28.29 4.84
N ALA A 652 10.77 -29.39 5.36
CA ALA A 652 9.65 -29.35 6.29
C ALA A 652 10.04 -28.65 7.62
N ALA A 653 11.25 -28.88 8.12
CA ALA A 653 11.76 -28.19 9.32
C ALA A 653 12.05 -26.71 9.08
N TYR A 654 12.42 -26.33 7.85
CA TYR A 654 12.70 -24.95 7.46
C TYR A 654 11.41 -24.14 7.21
N GLN A 655 10.31 -24.80 6.88
CA GLN A 655 9.02 -24.21 6.54
C GLN A 655 8.32 -23.62 7.77
N ASN A 656 7.42 -22.67 7.55
CA ASN A 656 6.50 -22.22 8.59
C ASN A 656 5.46 -23.31 8.91
N PRO A 657 5.10 -23.51 10.17
CA PRO A 657 4.12 -24.54 10.56
C PRO A 657 2.79 -24.38 9.79
N GLY A 658 2.26 -25.50 9.31
CA GLY A 658 0.99 -25.56 8.60
C GLY A 658 1.09 -25.54 7.07
N TYR A 659 2.28 -25.29 6.49
CA TYR A 659 2.54 -25.28 5.06
C TYR A 659 3.37 -26.44 4.58
#